data_719c224cb67a5db66b9c03fd13ae20f2
#
_entry.id   719c224cb67a5db66b9c03fd13ae20f2
#
_cell.length_a   1.000
_cell.length_b   1.000
_cell.length_c   1.000
_cell.angle_alpha   90.00
_cell.angle_beta   90.00
_cell.angle_gamma   90.00
#
_symmetry.space_group_name_H-M   'P 1'
#
loop_
_entity.id
_entity.type
_entity.pdbx_description
1 polymer ?
#
loop_
_entity_poly.entity_id
_entity_poly.type
_entity_poly.pdbx_seq_one_letter_code
_entity_poly.pdbx_strand_id
1 'polypeptide(L)'
;MFAVRLCRPGGWRRARADRDVCTAGSLRRKAVLPYLLLPLLLAAMDARAAPLGDPPITRFAPNIEVYPQTFDLAQDAAGVIYVGATNGVMSFDGARWRLIRLPNGDMARSLASDGHGRVYVGGYGLFGYLEGDAQGVEQFHDLTALYREQLHGESFDDIWNILVTPQGVFFMALSHLFEYLPNTQAVRLWRYPQHYGTIVESHGEVLVQFREQGLKRLRNGEWEAIPGSEPLTDLIYQFLHLPDGGLLTLARDGRWREFRDGRVSDYPMPDGFPPSSFLMMGRELGDGSIALAGEDGRLYLFDPASHRGRSFRVEDSALNGIVQAADGGLLTLSNLAVFHVAWPTAWSVIRPETGLNGGVHHIAQWGDRWLLLTDSGVYEALHPAAATTSFRRLDWSAFESWDLLPLDPGSALLADAYSVKLVQGDHARKLFDMPAAPFLLHRSKFDPEVIYVGTETGLAVLRREGGQWQLPLDATDLDTQRITSLVELGPHELLVGSDRGGVHRVRLADDDSRIAELHGYGPADGIAYGRLAAATLATLADGVPYAATAAGIYRWTGERFERTALDGLEALRQKDEELTLAVAPNGDQWAYGYSRIYRRSAEGSWKQEPVGSMLRGALEAHSFEGQDSTLFAANGEVLRHDAGSATAGASPTLSLRAVEHLDENDQPQALPLQPVAAPRFSQAQMALRFHIALPDYRSIGEVRYQVHLAGFDQRFGDWSESRTYTYRRLPPGEYRFEARARDGLGRVSEIAPFTFVVVEPWFNTAWGRVPGLLLIGLTAVFAGLLVARLRTRRLALEKFRLEEEVQSRTLALEAANRRLDKMAHLDGLTEIPNRRRLNDYLSEVWARCAEQGRPVSVLVIDADQFKEYNDQHGHLAGDEALIRLTQVLTACLRRAEDLVARFGGDEFVAVLPGAEMHIAREVAEIMRRKVEDSGVGVTISIGYSSRVPQLNETVWALVHEVDGALYDAKRRGRNRVAGFGESGPA
;
A
#
# COMPACT_ATOMS: atom_id res chain seq x y z
N MET A 1 48.25 2.71 29.32
CA MET A 1 49.61 2.61 29.93
C MET A 1 50.54 2.18 28.81
N PHE A 2 51.57 3.03 28.58
CA PHE A 2 52.81 2.85 27.81
C PHE A 2 52.66 2.68 26.28
N ALA A 3 53.14 3.51 25.46
CA ALA A 3 54.11 4.64 25.35
C ALA A 3 54.97 4.38 24.07
N VAL A 4 54.78 5.26 23.15
CA VAL A 4 55.73 6.04 22.36
C VAL A 4 57.16 5.50 22.19
N ARG A 5 57.64 5.39 20.97
CA ARG A 5 58.96 5.94 20.59
C ARG A 5 59.10 6.29 19.11
N LEU A 6 59.29 7.58 18.91
CA LEU A 6 59.85 8.23 17.71
C LEU A 6 61.33 7.87 17.51
N CYS A 7 61.81 7.84 16.29
CA CYS A 7 63.16 8.25 15.90
C CYS A 7 63.21 8.75 14.45
N ARG A 8 63.63 9.98 14.29
CA ARG A 8 64.21 10.64 13.12
C ARG A 8 65.72 10.77 13.34
N PRO A 9 66.51 11.38 12.49
CA PRO A 9 66.76 11.42 11.01
C PRO A 9 68.25 11.38 10.62
N GLY A 10 68.59 11.53 9.36
CA GLY A 10 69.92 11.94 8.85
C GLY A 10 70.33 11.14 7.61
N GLY A 11 70.76 11.68 6.55
CA GLY A 11 71.67 12.76 6.32
C GLY A 11 71.95 12.92 4.80
N TRP A 12 72.24 14.09 4.42
CA TRP A 12 72.63 14.60 3.14
C TRP A 12 73.98 14.02 2.63
N ARG A 13 74.12 13.78 1.32
CA ARG A 13 75.32 14.18 0.57
C ARG A 13 75.04 14.43 -0.92
N ARG A 14 75.46 15.64 -1.36
CA ARG A 14 75.58 16.13 -2.74
C ARG A 14 76.80 15.45 -3.43
N ALA A 15 76.68 15.23 -4.72
CA ALA A 15 77.82 15.33 -5.63
C ALA A 15 77.36 15.87 -7.02
N ARG A 16 78.24 16.73 -7.53
CA ARG A 16 78.08 17.64 -8.71
C ARG A 16 78.28 16.92 -10.02
N ALA A 17 77.51 17.37 -11.02
CA ALA A 17 77.89 17.89 -12.31
C ALA A 17 78.99 17.18 -13.17
N ASP A 18 78.57 16.86 -14.40
CA ASP A 18 79.33 17.31 -15.57
C ASP A 18 78.36 17.45 -16.80
N ARG A 19 78.70 18.49 -17.61
CA ARG A 19 78.07 18.89 -18.87
C ARG A 19 78.70 18.05 -20.02
N ASP A 20 77.87 17.81 -21.06
CA ASP A 20 78.19 18.06 -22.49
C ASP A 20 76.98 17.66 -23.34
N VAL A 21 76.35 18.50 -23.93
CA VAL A 21 76.27 19.15 -25.27
C VAL A 21 75.95 18.20 -26.46
N CYS A 22 74.87 18.66 -27.16
CA CYS A 22 74.43 18.36 -28.59
C CYS A 22 73.63 17.08 -28.79
N THR A 23 72.55 17.05 -29.49
CA THR A 23 72.01 17.76 -30.67
C THR A 23 70.49 17.51 -30.83
N ALA A 24 69.88 18.41 -31.57
CA ALA A 24 68.42 18.42 -31.84
C ALA A 24 67.86 17.19 -32.51
N GLY A 25 66.66 16.76 -32.01
CA GLY A 25 65.79 15.81 -32.68
C GLY A 25 64.31 16.09 -32.27
N SER A 26 63.65 16.78 -33.16
CA SER A 26 62.24 17.10 -33.04
C SER A 26 61.39 15.81 -32.92
N LEU A 27 60.78 15.52 -31.76
CA LEU A 27 59.70 14.55 -31.64
C LEU A 27 58.51 15.11 -30.87
N ARG A 28 57.48 15.19 -31.62
CA ARG A 28 56.11 15.62 -31.23
C ARG A 28 55.74 15.12 -29.83
N ARG A 29 55.55 16.03 -28.90
CA ARG A 29 54.71 15.83 -27.69
C ARG A 29 53.27 15.72 -28.13
N LYS A 30 52.83 14.51 -28.42
CA LYS A 30 51.39 14.19 -28.48
C LYS A 30 50.88 13.99 -27.06
N ALA A 31 49.89 14.79 -26.75
CA ALA A 31 49.12 14.80 -25.53
C ALA A 31 48.68 13.40 -25.06
N VAL A 32 49.25 12.94 -23.94
CA VAL A 32 48.80 11.74 -23.19
C VAL A 32 47.83 12.18 -22.05
N LEU A 33 47.66 13.49 -21.82
CA LEU A 33 46.79 14.01 -20.77
C LEU A 33 45.27 13.80 -20.96
N PRO A 34 44.69 13.71 -22.20
CA PRO A 34 43.27 13.44 -22.32
C PRO A 34 42.86 11.99 -22.12
N TYR A 35 43.79 11.02 -22.16
CA TYR A 35 43.45 9.58 -22.00
C TYR A 35 43.41 9.13 -20.55
N LEU A 36 43.97 9.87 -19.61
CA LEU A 36 43.87 9.61 -18.16
C LEU A 36 42.69 10.32 -17.49
N LEU A 37 42.15 11.39 -18.12
CA LEU A 37 40.98 12.10 -17.63
C LEU A 37 39.65 11.47 -18.11
N LEU A 38 39.68 10.75 -19.24
CA LEU A 38 38.48 10.11 -19.78
C LEU A 38 37.95 8.95 -18.91
N PRO A 39 38.78 8.04 -18.37
CA PRO A 39 38.32 7.02 -17.44
C PRO A 39 37.92 7.60 -16.04
N LEU A 40 38.55 8.72 -15.62
CA LEU A 40 38.16 9.42 -14.40
C LEU A 40 36.84 10.21 -14.59
N LEU A 41 36.59 10.74 -15.77
CA LEU A 41 35.29 11.37 -16.14
C LEU A 41 34.22 10.32 -16.41
N LEU A 42 34.56 9.18 -17.01
CA LEU A 42 33.63 8.04 -17.17
C LEU A 42 33.35 7.36 -15.83
N ALA A 43 34.32 7.26 -14.93
CA ALA A 43 34.07 6.77 -13.56
C ALA A 43 33.27 7.79 -12.69
N ALA A 44 33.28 9.08 -13.05
CA ALA A 44 32.43 10.08 -12.40
C ALA A 44 31.02 10.14 -12.99
N MET A 45 30.79 9.62 -14.19
CA MET A 45 29.45 9.58 -14.81
C MET A 45 28.61 8.35 -14.42
N ASP A 46 29.20 7.32 -13.80
CA ASP A 46 28.50 6.12 -13.35
C ASP A 46 28.21 6.06 -11.84
N ALA A 47 28.49 7.15 -11.11
CA ALA A 47 27.99 7.28 -9.74
C ALA A 47 26.54 7.76 -9.78
N ARG A 48 25.62 6.94 -10.33
CA ARG A 48 24.19 7.07 -10.01
C ARG A 48 24.08 6.86 -8.50
N ALA A 49 23.81 7.93 -7.78
CA ALA A 49 23.52 7.81 -6.35
C ALA A 49 22.42 6.76 -6.18
N ALA A 50 22.66 5.79 -5.30
CA ALA A 50 21.63 4.82 -4.97
C ALA A 50 20.37 5.58 -4.52
N PRO A 51 19.15 5.13 -4.89
CA PRO A 51 17.94 5.82 -4.50
C PRO A 51 17.89 5.98 -2.99
N LEU A 52 17.60 7.18 -2.53
CA LEU A 52 17.42 7.49 -1.13
C LEU A 52 16.09 6.86 -0.66
N GLY A 53 16.11 6.14 0.45
CA GLY A 53 14.91 5.49 0.99
C GLY A 53 14.70 4.04 0.55
N ASP A 54 13.67 3.44 1.09
CA ASP A 54 13.30 2.04 0.85
C ASP A 54 12.42 1.90 -0.39
N PRO A 55 12.48 0.79 -1.12
CA PRO A 55 11.53 0.52 -2.19
C PRO A 55 10.10 0.41 -1.63
N PRO A 56 9.08 0.67 -2.47
CA PRO A 56 7.70 0.45 -2.09
C PRO A 56 7.42 -1.00 -1.73
N ILE A 57 6.75 -1.21 -0.59
CA ILE A 57 6.41 -2.53 -0.07
C ILE A 57 4.90 -2.61 0.15
N THR A 58 4.26 -3.57 -0.51
CA THR A 58 2.85 -3.87 -0.33
C THR A 58 2.70 -5.15 0.47
N ARG A 59 1.90 -5.13 1.53
CA ARG A 59 1.68 -6.26 2.45
C ARG A 59 0.35 -6.95 2.18
N PHE A 60 0.36 -8.28 2.10
CA PHE A 60 -0.82 -9.13 1.94
C PHE A 60 -0.90 -10.11 3.10
N ALA A 61 -1.82 -9.90 4.02
CA ALA A 61 -2.06 -10.84 5.11
C ALA A 61 -3.18 -11.82 4.73
N PRO A 62 -3.00 -13.13 4.94
CA PRO A 62 -4.08 -14.07 4.76
C PRO A 62 -5.24 -13.77 5.72
N ASN A 63 -6.45 -13.69 5.20
CA ASN A 63 -7.66 -13.57 6.01
C ASN A 63 -8.20 -14.97 6.36
N ILE A 64 -7.37 -15.78 7.02
CA ILE A 64 -7.67 -17.16 7.41
C ILE A 64 -7.49 -17.24 8.92
N GLU A 65 -8.42 -17.91 9.62
CA GLU A 65 -8.49 -17.98 11.10
C GLU A 65 -7.32 -18.69 11.78
N VAL A 66 -6.45 -19.36 11.04
CA VAL A 66 -5.28 -20.06 11.57
C VAL A 66 -4.04 -19.46 10.94
N TYR A 67 -3.16 -18.90 11.74
CA TYR A 67 -1.84 -18.44 11.30
C TYR A 67 -0.88 -19.63 11.26
N PRO A 68 -0.76 -20.33 10.13
CA PRO A 68 0.18 -21.42 10.01
C PRO A 68 1.59 -20.83 9.93
N GLN A 69 2.56 -21.55 10.45
CA GLN A 69 3.94 -21.27 10.08
C GLN A 69 4.06 -21.46 8.57
N THR A 70 4.72 -20.52 7.92
CA THR A 70 4.96 -20.54 6.48
C THR A 70 6.40 -20.92 6.18
N PHE A 71 6.65 -21.57 5.07
CA PHE A 71 7.95 -22.15 4.76
C PHE A 71 8.54 -21.70 3.44
N ASP A 72 7.72 -21.59 2.40
CA ASP A 72 8.18 -21.29 1.05
C ASP A 72 7.07 -20.62 0.24
N LEU A 73 7.46 -19.97 -0.85
CA LEU A 73 6.51 -19.35 -1.75
C LEU A 73 6.89 -19.59 -3.22
N ALA A 74 5.86 -19.68 -4.07
CA ALA A 74 6.00 -19.77 -5.51
C ALA A 74 4.93 -18.91 -6.19
N GLN A 75 5.18 -18.54 -7.46
CA GLN A 75 4.19 -17.89 -8.32
C GLN A 75 4.04 -18.68 -9.61
N ASP A 76 2.80 -18.92 -10.04
CA ASP A 76 2.53 -19.57 -11.30
C ASP A 76 2.58 -18.60 -12.50
N ALA A 77 2.45 -19.12 -13.71
CA ALA A 77 2.43 -18.35 -14.95
C ALA A 77 1.23 -17.38 -15.06
N ALA A 78 0.16 -17.64 -14.33
CA ALA A 78 -1.01 -16.76 -14.27
C ALA A 78 -0.89 -15.66 -13.20
N GLY A 79 0.23 -15.62 -12.46
CA GLY A 79 0.51 -14.66 -11.42
C GLY A 79 -0.07 -15.01 -10.05
N VAL A 80 -0.67 -16.19 -9.86
CA VAL A 80 -1.16 -16.63 -8.55
C VAL A 80 0.01 -16.92 -7.63
N ILE A 81 -0.07 -16.44 -6.40
CA ILE A 81 0.93 -16.72 -5.36
C ILE A 81 0.48 -17.97 -4.60
N TYR A 82 1.42 -18.87 -4.38
CA TYR A 82 1.27 -20.06 -3.54
C TYR A 82 2.23 -19.98 -2.37
N VAL A 83 1.73 -20.28 -1.18
CA VAL A 83 2.49 -20.25 0.08
C VAL A 83 2.40 -21.61 0.74
N GLY A 84 3.53 -22.24 0.95
CA GLY A 84 3.64 -23.49 1.72
C GLY A 84 3.52 -23.22 3.21
N ALA A 85 2.64 -23.93 3.89
CA ALA A 85 2.30 -23.71 5.29
C ALA A 85 2.07 -25.03 6.06
N THR A 86 2.01 -24.95 7.39
CA THR A 86 1.82 -26.12 8.27
C THR A 86 0.52 -26.89 8.04
N ASN A 87 -0.46 -26.32 7.37
CA ASN A 87 -1.78 -26.92 7.14
C ASN A 87 -2.10 -27.12 5.66
N GLY A 88 -1.10 -27.04 4.78
CA GLY A 88 -1.22 -27.21 3.34
C GLY A 88 -0.64 -26.06 2.54
N VAL A 89 -1.19 -25.79 1.37
CA VAL A 89 -0.79 -24.69 0.48
C VAL A 89 -1.87 -23.62 0.49
N MET A 90 -1.50 -22.39 0.75
CA MET A 90 -2.38 -21.24 0.57
C MET A 90 -2.15 -20.66 -0.83
N SER A 91 -3.21 -20.42 -1.60
CA SER A 91 -3.13 -19.71 -2.88
C SER A 91 -3.79 -18.32 -2.78
N PHE A 92 -3.21 -17.34 -3.49
CA PHE A 92 -3.70 -15.96 -3.57
C PHE A 92 -3.69 -15.47 -5.01
N ASP A 93 -4.86 -15.15 -5.55
CA ASP A 93 -5.06 -14.71 -6.93
C ASP A 93 -5.10 -13.19 -7.11
N GLY A 94 -4.68 -12.44 -6.09
CA GLY A 94 -4.80 -10.98 -6.03
C GLY A 94 -6.14 -10.51 -5.45
N ALA A 95 -7.08 -11.44 -5.18
CA ALA A 95 -8.40 -11.15 -4.66
C ALA A 95 -8.76 -11.99 -3.43
N ARG A 96 -8.49 -13.28 -3.48
CA ARG A 96 -8.92 -14.25 -2.49
C ARG A 96 -7.79 -15.16 -2.08
N TRP A 97 -7.71 -15.42 -0.78
CA TRP A 97 -6.92 -16.48 -0.21
C TRP A 97 -7.73 -17.78 -0.19
N ARG A 98 -7.11 -18.89 -0.58
CA ARG A 98 -7.67 -20.23 -0.49
C ARG A 98 -6.66 -21.13 0.20
N LEU A 99 -7.15 -22.07 1.01
CA LEU A 99 -6.34 -23.12 1.60
C LEU A 99 -6.59 -24.43 0.85
N ILE A 100 -5.54 -24.96 0.25
CA ILE A 100 -5.52 -26.27 -0.42
C ILE A 100 -4.88 -27.25 0.56
N ARG A 101 -5.70 -28.16 1.12
CA ARG A 101 -5.23 -29.17 2.06
C ARG A 101 -4.58 -30.31 1.31
N LEU A 102 -3.41 -30.75 1.80
CA LEU A 102 -2.78 -31.96 1.32
C LEU A 102 -3.50 -33.20 1.83
N PRO A 103 -3.40 -34.36 1.13
CA PRO A 103 -4.16 -35.60 1.48
C PRO A 103 -3.94 -36.10 2.91
N ASN A 104 -2.75 -35.94 3.45
CA ASN A 104 -2.38 -36.33 4.82
C ASN A 104 -2.68 -35.25 5.86
N GLY A 105 -3.13 -34.05 5.42
CA GLY A 105 -3.38 -32.91 6.30
C GLY A 105 -2.11 -32.22 6.82
N ASP A 106 -0.94 -32.62 6.30
CA ASP A 106 0.36 -32.13 6.73
C ASP A 106 0.81 -30.85 6.02
N MET A 107 2.00 -30.40 6.43
CA MET A 107 2.61 -29.17 5.92
C MET A 107 3.07 -29.30 4.46
N ALA A 108 3.04 -28.18 3.76
CA ALA A 108 3.77 -27.95 2.53
C ALA A 108 5.08 -27.20 2.85
N ARG A 109 6.21 -27.89 2.70
CA ARG A 109 7.53 -27.40 3.11
C ARG A 109 8.25 -26.62 2.02
N SER A 110 8.16 -27.09 0.77
CA SER A 110 8.82 -26.50 -0.39
C SER A 110 7.87 -26.38 -1.57
N LEU A 111 8.03 -25.35 -2.36
CA LEU A 111 7.24 -25.06 -3.55
C LEU A 111 8.14 -24.69 -4.72
N ALA A 112 7.79 -25.14 -5.93
CA ALA A 112 8.42 -24.69 -7.15
C ALA A 112 7.41 -24.66 -8.31
N SER A 113 7.38 -23.56 -9.07
CA SER A 113 6.56 -23.44 -10.28
C SER A 113 7.35 -23.89 -11.51
N ASP A 114 6.68 -24.59 -12.45
CA ASP A 114 7.28 -24.89 -13.75
C ASP A 114 7.10 -23.76 -14.79
N GLY A 115 6.42 -22.67 -14.42
CA GLY A 115 6.08 -21.59 -15.33
C GLY A 115 5.06 -21.95 -16.42
N HIS A 116 4.46 -23.17 -16.38
CA HIS A 116 3.52 -23.67 -17.37
C HIS A 116 2.15 -24.04 -16.79
N GLY A 117 1.97 -23.78 -15.49
CA GLY A 117 0.68 -23.94 -14.80
C GLY A 117 0.69 -24.98 -13.67
N ARG A 118 1.81 -25.66 -13.42
CA ARG A 118 1.98 -26.55 -12.28
C ARG A 118 2.82 -25.90 -11.20
N VAL A 119 2.41 -26.11 -9.96
CA VAL A 119 3.19 -25.79 -8.77
C VAL A 119 3.50 -27.08 -8.05
N TYR A 120 4.75 -27.47 -8.05
CA TYR A 120 5.24 -28.65 -7.33
C TYR A 120 5.28 -28.36 -5.84
N VAL A 121 4.90 -29.35 -5.04
CA VAL A 121 4.73 -29.25 -3.59
C VAL A 121 5.48 -30.39 -2.94
N GLY A 122 6.30 -30.06 -1.97
CA GLY A 122 6.99 -31.01 -1.09
C GLY A 122 6.52 -30.84 0.35
N GLY A 123 6.18 -31.94 1.00
CA GLY A 123 5.75 -32.01 2.39
C GLY A 123 6.49 -33.10 3.16
N TYR A 124 5.97 -33.49 4.32
CA TYR A 124 6.50 -34.56 5.12
C TYR A 124 6.00 -35.93 4.58
N GLY A 125 6.91 -36.75 4.09
CA GLY A 125 6.56 -38.07 3.51
C GLY A 125 5.64 -37.99 2.29
N LEU A 126 5.49 -36.84 1.67
CA LEU A 126 4.57 -36.58 0.57
C LEU A 126 5.16 -35.55 -0.39
N PHE A 127 4.98 -35.76 -1.69
CA PHE A 127 5.24 -34.73 -2.70
C PHE A 127 4.37 -34.95 -3.94
N GLY A 128 4.16 -33.87 -4.69
CA GLY A 128 3.32 -33.90 -5.86
C GLY A 128 3.28 -32.53 -6.54
N TYR A 129 2.19 -32.23 -7.22
CA TYR A 129 1.97 -30.92 -7.82
C TYR A 129 0.52 -30.48 -7.73
N LEU A 130 0.31 -29.17 -7.74
CA LEU A 130 -1.00 -28.54 -7.92
C LEU A 130 -1.18 -28.23 -9.40
N GLU A 131 -2.35 -28.53 -9.93
CA GLU A 131 -2.77 -28.17 -11.28
C GLU A 131 -4.26 -27.81 -11.24
N GLY A 132 -4.64 -26.75 -11.96
CA GLY A 132 -6.06 -26.40 -12.07
C GLY A 132 -6.81 -27.40 -12.92
N ASP A 133 -7.94 -27.88 -12.43
CA ASP A 133 -8.86 -28.70 -13.24
C ASP A 133 -9.55 -27.84 -14.33
N ALA A 134 -10.41 -28.47 -15.13
CA ALA A 134 -11.15 -27.75 -16.18
C ALA A 134 -12.04 -26.62 -15.63
N GLN A 135 -12.38 -26.64 -14.34
CA GLN A 135 -13.17 -25.65 -13.64
C GLN A 135 -12.32 -24.54 -13.02
N GLY A 136 -10.97 -24.64 -13.07
CA GLY A 136 -10.04 -23.71 -12.46
C GLY A 136 -9.85 -23.91 -10.96
N VAL A 137 -10.25 -25.09 -10.44
CA VAL A 137 -10.00 -25.46 -9.04
C VAL A 137 -8.69 -26.22 -8.96
N GLU A 138 -7.78 -25.73 -8.13
CA GLU A 138 -6.48 -26.36 -7.92
C GLU A 138 -6.66 -27.74 -7.25
N GLN A 139 -6.12 -28.78 -7.89
CA GLN A 139 -6.13 -30.16 -7.40
C GLN A 139 -4.70 -30.60 -7.11
N PHE A 140 -4.50 -31.28 -5.97
CA PHE A 140 -3.21 -31.89 -5.66
C PHE A 140 -3.09 -33.28 -6.28
N HIS A 141 -2.05 -33.50 -7.05
CA HIS A 141 -1.70 -34.76 -7.67
C HIS A 141 -0.51 -35.37 -6.94
N ASP A 142 -0.76 -36.44 -6.21
CA ASP A 142 0.23 -37.17 -5.43
C ASP A 142 1.16 -37.97 -6.34
N LEU A 143 2.44 -37.63 -6.35
CA LEU A 143 3.50 -38.34 -7.06
C LEU A 143 4.19 -39.42 -6.18
N THR A 144 4.04 -39.34 -4.86
CA THR A 144 4.69 -40.27 -3.92
C THR A 144 4.28 -41.74 -4.22
N ALA A 145 3.05 -41.91 -4.69
CA ALA A 145 2.52 -43.23 -5.06
C ALA A 145 3.35 -43.90 -6.15
N LEU A 146 3.98 -43.15 -7.07
CA LEU A 146 4.80 -43.68 -8.16
C LEU A 146 6.10 -44.34 -7.66
N TYR A 147 6.57 -43.97 -6.48
CA TYR A 147 7.83 -44.42 -5.88
C TYR A 147 7.63 -45.53 -4.86
N ARG A 148 6.38 -45.92 -4.57
CA ARG A 148 6.05 -46.87 -3.49
C ARG A 148 6.82 -48.19 -3.58
N GLU A 149 6.96 -48.73 -4.78
CA GLU A 149 7.74 -49.95 -4.99
C GLU A 149 9.23 -49.74 -4.74
N GLN A 150 9.80 -48.63 -5.17
CA GLN A 150 11.22 -48.31 -4.98
C GLN A 150 11.55 -47.95 -3.53
N LEU A 151 10.59 -47.42 -2.77
CA LEU A 151 10.75 -47.14 -1.34
C LEU A 151 10.77 -48.40 -0.46
N HIS A 152 10.23 -49.55 -0.92
CA HIS A 152 10.18 -50.79 -0.16
C HIS A 152 9.63 -50.65 1.26
N GLY A 153 8.72 -49.70 1.49
CA GLY A 153 8.17 -49.37 2.81
C GLY A 153 9.01 -48.45 3.68
N GLU A 154 10.13 -47.88 3.15
CA GLU A 154 10.87 -46.83 3.80
C GLU A 154 10.04 -45.51 3.84
N SER A 155 10.15 -44.76 4.94
CA SER A 155 9.65 -43.44 5.05
C SER A 155 10.78 -42.43 4.76
N PHE A 156 10.43 -41.26 4.25
CA PHE A 156 11.34 -40.14 4.09
C PHE A 156 10.80 -38.91 4.84
N ASP A 157 11.72 -38.03 5.15
CA ASP A 157 11.43 -36.77 5.87
C ASP A 157 10.80 -35.72 4.96
N ASP A 158 10.83 -34.47 5.41
CA ASP A 158 10.41 -33.31 4.62
C ASP A 158 11.15 -33.23 3.28
N ILE A 159 10.43 -32.85 2.25
CA ILE A 159 11.05 -32.39 1.00
C ILE A 159 11.49 -30.93 1.21
N TRP A 160 12.78 -30.75 1.38
CA TRP A 160 13.39 -29.46 1.66
C TRP A 160 13.61 -28.59 0.43
N ASN A 161 13.80 -29.21 -0.72
CA ASN A 161 14.11 -28.51 -1.95
C ASN A 161 13.46 -29.16 -3.15
N ILE A 162 12.96 -28.36 -4.07
CA ILE A 162 12.40 -28.80 -5.34
C ILE A 162 13.14 -28.05 -6.45
N LEU A 163 13.76 -28.80 -7.36
CA LEU A 163 14.39 -28.22 -8.53
C LEU A 163 13.61 -28.64 -9.78
N VAL A 164 13.08 -27.65 -10.49
CA VAL A 164 12.45 -27.85 -11.80
C VAL A 164 13.46 -27.56 -12.89
N THR A 165 13.69 -28.53 -13.77
CA THR A 165 14.58 -28.41 -14.92
C THR A 165 13.85 -28.78 -16.21
N PRO A 166 14.37 -28.43 -17.40
CA PRO A 166 13.78 -28.88 -18.67
C PRO A 166 13.75 -30.40 -18.82
N GLN A 167 14.62 -31.13 -18.12
CA GLN A 167 14.72 -32.58 -18.19
C GLN A 167 13.74 -33.27 -17.24
N GLY A 168 13.54 -32.73 -16.04
CA GLY A 168 12.70 -33.33 -15.00
C GLY A 168 12.63 -32.49 -13.74
N VAL A 169 11.85 -32.97 -12.78
CA VAL A 169 11.64 -32.33 -11.48
C VAL A 169 12.24 -33.18 -10.39
N PHE A 170 13.09 -32.56 -9.58
CA PHE A 170 13.77 -33.23 -8.47
C PHE A 170 13.17 -32.79 -7.14
N PHE A 171 12.84 -33.77 -6.30
CA PHE A 171 12.37 -33.54 -4.94
C PHE A 171 13.41 -34.09 -3.97
N MET A 172 13.97 -33.22 -3.14
CA MET A 172 15.07 -33.59 -2.26
C MET A 172 14.63 -33.58 -0.80
N ALA A 173 14.64 -34.74 -0.19
CA ALA A 173 14.64 -34.95 1.25
C ALA A 173 16.07 -35.06 1.77
N LEU A 174 16.29 -35.13 3.08
CA LEU A 174 17.66 -35.22 3.63
C LEU A 174 18.43 -36.42 3.12
N SER A 175 17.79 -37.59 3.05
CA SER A 175 18.45 -38.85 2.67
C SER A 175 17.96 -39.47 1.35
N HIS A 176 16.94 -38.85 0.74
CA HIS A 176 16.33 -39.33 -0.50
C HIS A 176 16.28 -38.21 -1.53
N LEU A 177 16.58 -38.55 -2.77
CA LEU A 177 16.41 -37.64 -3.92
C LEU A 177 15.54 -38.36 -4.95
N PHE A 178 14.44 -37.75 -5.30
CA PHE A 178 13.46 -38.26 -6.25
C PHE A 178 13.52 -37.42 -7.53
N GLU A 179 13.54 -38.10 -8.69
CA GLU A 179 13.39 -37.45 -10.00
C GLU A 179 12.07 -37.89 -10.64
N TYR A 180 11.28 -36.96 -11.06
CA TYR A 180 10.06 -37.15 -11.82
C TYR A 180 10.21 -36.57 -13.23
N LEU A 181 9.97 -37.38 -14.25
CA LEU A 181 10.02 -36.99 -15.66
C LEU A 181 8.57 -36.81 -16.19
N PRO A 182 8.03 -35.56 -16.26
CA PRO A 182 6.61 -35.32 -16.56
C PRO A 182 6.14 -35.91 -17.88
N ASN A 183 7.01 -35.88 -18.91
CA ASN A 183 6.67 -36.33 -20.26
C ASN A 183 6.45 -37.84 -20.39
N THR A 184 7.17 -38.63 -19.59
CA THR A 184 7.12 -40.09 -19.62
C THR A 184 6.52 -40.72 -18.35
N GLN A 185 6.25 -39.90 -17.35
CA GLN A 185 5.88 -40.30 -15.99
C GLN A 185 6.89 -41.29 -15.35
N ALA A 186 8.14 -41.29 -15.88
CA ALA A 186 9.19 -42.14 -15.33
C ALA A 186 9.72 -41.51 -14.02
N VAL A 187 10.18 -42.35 -13.13
CA VAL A 187 10.65 -41.97 -11.80
C VAL A 187 11.97 -42.66 -11.50
N ARG A 188 12.83 -41.94 -10.80
CA ARG A 188 14.12 -42.44 -10.29
C ARG A 188 14.29 -42.01 -8.84
N LEU A 189 14.97 -42.87 -8.05
CA LEU A 189 15.23 -42.62 -6.64
C LEU A 189 16.71 -42.93 -6.32
N TRP A 190 17.38 -41.95 -5.69
CA TRP A 190 18.71 -42.16 -5.10
C TRP A 190 18.64 -41.99 -3.58
N ARG A 191 19.52 -42.74 -2.87
CA ARG A 191 19.62 -42.72 -1.41
C ARG A 191 21.03 -42.32 -1.00
N TYR A 192 21.12 -41.45 -0.03
CA TYR A 192 22.36 -41.06 0.61
C TYR A 192 22.17 -40.85 2.11
N PRO A 193 22.47 -41.88 2.92
CA PRO A 193 22.22 -41.85 4.37
C PRO A 193 22.95 -40.76 5.14
N GLN A 194 24.07 -40.25 4.60
CA GLN A 194 24.84 -39.13 5.21
C GLN A 194 24.21 -37.76 4.95
N HIS A 195 23.08 -37.73 4.33
CA HIS A 195 22.29 -36.57 3.98
C HIS A 195 22.85 -35.73 2.82
N TYR A 196 21.97 -35.29 1.97
CA TYR A 196 22.20 -34.25 0.98
C TYR A 196 22.26 -32.88 1.67
N GLY A 197 22.89 -31.89 1.02
CA GLY A 197 22.79 -30.50 1.40
C GLY A 197 21.73 -29.80 0.56
N THR A 198 22.10 -29.43 -0.67
CA THR A 198 21.19 -28.74 -1.59
C THR A 198 21.38 -29.23 -3.03
N ILE A 199 20.44 -28.87 -3.89
CA ILE A 199 20.43 -29.19 -5.33
C ILE A 199 20.34 -27.90 -6.14
N VAL A 200 21.06 -27.84 -7.25
CA VAL A 200 21.04 -26.71 -8.18
C VAL A 200 21.23 -27.19 -9.61
N GLU A 201 20.66 -26.50 -10.58
CA GLU A 201 21.03 -26.67 -11.99
C GLU A 201 22.08 -25.65 -12.34
N SER A 202 23.18 -26.07 -12.93
CA SER A 202 24.22 -25.16 -13.40
C SER A 202 24.78 -25.63 -14.74
N HIS A 203 24.78 -24.75 -15.75
CA HIS A 203 25.22 -25.00 -17.12
C HIS A 203 24.54 -26.21 -17.77
N GLY A 204 23.26 -26.44 -17.48
CA GLY A 204 22.46 -27.56 -17.99
C GLY A 204 22.71 -28.89 -17.29
N GLU A 205 23.54 -28.93 -16.25
CA GLU A 205 23.81 -30.11 -15.43
C GLU A 205 23.16 -29.94 -14.03
N VAL A 206 22.60 -31.00 -13.52
CA VAL A 206 22.07 -31.04 -12.13
C VAL A 206 23.19 -31.37 -11.18
N LEU A 207 23.44 -30.48 -10.23
CA LEU A 207 24.44 -30.60 -9.20
C LEU A 207 23.77 -30.80 -7.84
N VAL A 208 24.30 -31.73 -7.05
CA VAL A 208 23.82 -32.00 -5.68
C VAL A 208 25.02 -31.97 -4.72
N GLN A 209 24.83 -31.31 -3.60
CA GLN A 209 25.78 -31.40 -2.51
C GLN A 209 25.58 -32.72 -1.76
N PHE A 210 26.61 -33.57 -1.79
CA PHE A 210 26.74 -34.71 -0.92
C PHE A 210 27.53 -34.25 0.31
N ARG A 211 26.86 -34.15 1.46
CA ARG A 211 27.55 -33.70 2.68
C ARG A 211 28.77 -34.55 2.93
N GLU A 212 29.86 -33.96 3.37
CA GLU A 212 31.16 -34.55 3.58
C GLU A 212 31.96 -35.01 2.29
N GLN A 213 31.32 -34.93 1.10
CA GLN A 213 31.96 -35.33 -0.17
C GLN A 213 32.04 -34.20 -1.21
N GLY A 214 31.43 -33.03 -0.94
CA GLY A 214 31.37 -31.94 -1.90
C GLY A 214 30.24 -32.09 -2.94
N LEU A 215 30.42 -31.50 -4.12
CA LEU A 215 29.44 -31.53 -5.19
C LEU A 215 29.59 -32.74 -6.09
N LYS A 216 28.46 -33.28 -6.50
CA LYS A 216 28.37 -34.25 -7.60
C LYS A 216 27.38 -33.78 -8.65
N ARG A 217 27.65 -34.10 -9.91
CA ARG A 217 26.77 -33.88 -11.04
C ARG A 217 26.10 -35.14 -11.50
N LEU A 218 24.87 -35.01 -11.98
CA LEU A 218 24.15 -36.13 -12.56
C LEU A 218 24.50 -36.27 -14.04
N ARG A 219 25.07 -37.44 -14.41
CA ARG A 219 25.29 -37.85 -15.81
C ARG A 219 24.83 -39.26 -16.06
N ASN A 220 24.00 -39.45 -17.09
CA ASN A 220 23.49 -40.77 -17.49
C ASN A 220 22.84 -41.57 -16.34
N GLY A 221 22.27 -40.85 -15.35
CA GLY A 221 21.65 -41.48 -14.15
C GLY A 221 22.58 -41.79 -13.00
N GLU A 222 23.90 -41.50 -13.14
CA GLU A 222 24.92 -41.72 -12.12
C GLU A 222 25.52 -40.40 -11.59
N TRP A 223 25.96 -40.41 -10.33
CA TRP A 223 26.55 -39.26 -9.66
C TRP A 223 28.07 -39.24 -9.82
N GLU A 224 28.60 -38.28 -10.57
CA GLU A 224 30.04 -38.07 -10.75
C GLU A 224 30.53 -36.93 -9.81
N ALA A 225 31.61 -37.17 -9.06
CA ALA A 225 32.20 -36.14 -8.21
C ALA A 225 32.76 -34.99 -9.05
N ILE A 226 32.60 -33.78 -8.58
CA ILE A 226 33.19 -32.58 -9.20
C ILE A 226 34.48 -32.27 -8.46
N PRO A 227 35.65 -32.43 -9.11
CA PRO A 227 36.93 -32.15 -8.50
C PRO A 227 37.06 -30.71 -8.01
N GLY A 228 37.67 -30.52 -6.84
CA GLY A 228 37.84 -29.22 -6.21
C GLY A 228 36.65 -28.71 -5.41
N SER A 229 35.54 -29.43 -5.38
CA SER A 229 34.37 -29.11 -4.56
C SER A 229 34.44 -29.73 -3.15
N GLU A 230 35.48 -30.53 -2.86
CA GLU A 230 35.65 -31.25 -1.58
C GLU A 230 35.62 -30.33 -0.35
N PRO A 231 36.07 -29.06 -0.40
CA PRO A 231 35.94 -28.15 0.76
C PRO A 231 34.51 -27.75 1.11
N LEU A 232 33.53 -28.03 0.24
CA LEU A 232 32.12 -27.75 0.47
C LEU A 232 31.46 -28.89 1.30
N THR A 233 31.96 -29.09 2.51
CA THR A 233 31.51 -30.19 3.41
C THR A 233 30.45 -29.81 4.38
N ASP A 234 30.31 -28.50 4.73
CA ASP A 234 29.27 -28.04 5.63
C ASP A 234 27.92 -27.95 4.91
N LEU A 235 26.83 -27.91 5.68
CA LEU A 235 25.49 -27.82 5.12
C LEU A 235 25.32 -26.52 4.35
N ILE A 236 25.15 -26.63 3.04
CA ILE A 236 24.75 -25.53 2.17
C ILE A 236 23.24 -25.59 2.00
N TYR A 237 22.57 -24.49 2.31
CA TYR A 237 21.12 -24.37 2.14
C TYR A 237 20.76 -24.11 0.68
N GLN A 238 21.57 -23.30 -0.01
CA GLN A 238 21.33 -22.92 -1.39
C GLN A 238 22.63 -22.50 -2.09
N PHE A 239 22.69 -22.72 -3.40
CA PHE A 239 23.61 -22.08 -4.31
C PHE A 239 22.92 -20.99 -5.11
N LEU A 240 23.63 -19.90 -5.36
CA LEU A 240 23.18 -18.79 -6.20
C LEU A 240 24.19 -18.60 -7.33
N HIS A 241 23.69 -18.41 -8.54
CA HIS A 241 24.54 -18.18 -9.70
C HIS A 241 25.08 -16.75 -9.68
N LEU A 242 26.37 -16.64 -9.92
CA LEU A 242 27.01 -15.37 -10.20
C LEU A 242 26.99 -15.11 -11.71
N PRO A 243 26.90 -13.85 -12.17
CA PRO A 243 26.86 -13.51 -13.61
C PRO A 243 28.06 -14.01 -14.41
N ASP A 244 29.17 -14.26 -13.75
CA ASP A 244 30.44 -14.75 -14.33
C ASP A 244 30.59 -16.28 -14.27
N GLY A 245 29.51 -17.00 -13.90
CA GLY A 245 29.43 -18.46 -13.91
C GLY A 245 29.86 -19.17 -12.62
N GLY A 246 30.19 -18.42 -11.56
CA GLY A 246 30.44 -18.98 -10.23
C GLY A 246 29.15 -19.35 -9.50
N LEU A 247 29.26 -20.20 -8.48
CA LEU A 247 28.19 -20.55 -7.55
C LEU A 247 28.52 -20.01 -6.17
N LEU A 248 27.75 -19.02 -5.72
CA LEU A 248 27.81 -18.46 -4.38
C LEU A 248 27.06 -19.34 -3.39
N THR A 249 27.57 -19.52 -2.18
CA THR A 249 26.98 -20.44 -1.19
C THR A 249 26.24 -19.71 -0.08
N LEU A 250 25.01 -20.15 0.23
CA LEU A 250 24.34 -19.88 1.51
C LEU A 250 24.55 -21.10 2.41
N ALA A 251 25.39 -20.97 3.43
CA ALA A 251 25.86 -22.10 4.21
C ALA A 251 25.69 -21.91 5.72
N ARG A 252 25.51 -23.01 6.45
CA ARG A 252 25.33 -23.03 7.90
C ARG A 252 26.49 -22.44 8.69
N ASP A 253 27.74 -22.57 8.17
CA ASP A 253 28.93 -22.06 8.84
C ASP A 253 29.07 -20.54 8.82
N GLY A 254 28.16 -19.85 8.14
CA GLY A 254 28.09 -18.39 8.03
C GLY A 254 29.13 -17.78 7.09
N ARG A 255 29.95 -18.57 6.45
CA ARG A 255 30.96 -18.07 5.51
C ARG A 255 30.36 -17.89 4.12
N TRP A 256 30.81 -16.84 3.45
CA TRP A 256 30.52 -16.60 2.05
C TRP A 256 31.64 -17.23 1.21
N ARG A 257 31.28 -18.20 0.40
CA ARG A 257 32.18 -18.88 -0.50
C ARG A 257 31.65 -18.94 -1.91
N GLU A 258 32.56 -18.99 -2.84
CA GLU A 258 32.28 -19.20 -4.24
C GLU A 258 32.92 -20.51 -4.70
N PHE A 259 32.19 -21.28 -5.49
CA PHE A 259 32.72 -22.39 -6.26
C PHE A 259 32.78 -22.01 -7.74
N ARG A 260 33.97 -21.99 -8.30
CA ARG A 260 34.21 -21.64 -9.70
C ARG A 260 35.36 -22.45 -10.26
N ASP A 261 35.25 -22.97 -11.49
CA ASP A 261 36.29 -23.69 -12.23
C ASP A 261 37.00 -24.78 -11.39
N GLY A 262 36.23 -25.54 -10.60
CA GLY A 262 36.75 -26.58 -9.74
C GLY A 262 37.54 -26.06 -8.53
N ARG A 263 37.30 -24.86 -8.07
CA ARG A 263 37.93 -24.25 -6.91
C ARG A 263 36.94 -23.57 -6.00
N VAL A 264 37.11 -23.77 -4.70
CA VAL A 264 36.37 -23.04 -3.66
C VAL A 264 37.25 -21.88 -3.15
N SER A 265 36.70 -20.70 -3.08
CA SER A 265 37.34 -19.49 -2.52
C SER A 265 36.37 -18.70 -1.64
N ASP A 266 36.94 -17.93 -0.71
CA ASP A 266 36.11 -16.98 0.07
C ASP A 266 35.61 -15.88 -0.86
N TYR A 267 34.35 -15.49 -0.68
CA TYR A 267 33.70 -14.45 -1.46
C TYR A 267 33.54 -13.17 -0.62
N PRO A 268 34.06 -12.03 -1.09
CA PRO A 268 33.98 -10.77 -0.36
C PRO A 268 32.57 -10.19 -0.50
N MET A 269 31.80 -10.19 0.58
CA MET A 269 30.51 -9.53 0.63
C MET A 269 30.67 -8.06 1.02
N PRO A 270 29.71 -7.19 0.60
CA PRO A 270 29.70 -5.79 1.02
C PRO A 270 29.58 -5.62 2.52
N ASP A 271 30.11 -4.49 3.03
CA ASP A 271 29.97 -4.14 4.43
C ASP A 271 28.49 -4.07 4.85
N GLY A 272 28.18 -4.58 6.04
CA GLY A 272 26.82 -4.59 6.59
C GLY A 272 25.98 -5.80 6.17
N PHE A 273 26.50 -6.72 5.34
CA PHE A 273 25.82 -7.99 5.06
C PHE A 273 26.03 -8.98 6.21
N PRO A 274 25.00 -9.74 6.57
CA PRO A 274 25.12 -10.72 7.65
C PRO A 274 25.92 -11.96 7.21
N PRO A 275 26.36 -12.80 8.13
CA PRO A 275 26.83 -14.14 7.79
C PRO A 275 25.79 -14.92 6.98
N SER A 276 26.22 -15.76 6.05
CA SER A 276 25.32 -16.54 5.19
C SER A 276 24.31 -17.42 5.95
N SER A 277 24.68 -17.82 7.17
CA SER A 277 23.79 -18.61 8.06
C SER A 277 22.57 -17.84 8.59
N PHE A 278 22.54 -16.51 8.52
CA PHE A 278 21.39 -15.67 8.86
C PHE A 278 20.43 -15.41 7.67
N LEU A 279 20.72 -16.02 6.54
CA LEU A 279 19.91 -15.86 5.33
C LEU A 279 19.14 -17.12 5.06
N MET A 280 17.82 -16.96 4.95
CA MET A 280 16.93 -18.09 4.77
C MET A 280 16.92 -18.56 3.31
N MET A 281 16.83 -17.65 2.37
CA MET A 281 16.79 -17.91 0.93
C MET A 281 17.39 -16.75 0.13
N GLY A 282 17.82 -17.06 -1.09
CA GLY A 282 18.29 -16.09 -2.08
C GLY A 282 17.67 -16.35 -3.45
N ARG A 283 17.66 -15.29 -4.28
CA ARG A 283 17.16 -15.36 -5.65
C ARG A 283 18.01 -14.49 -6.58
N GLU A 284 18.44 -15.09 -7.68
CA GLU A 284 19.02 -14.33 -8.79
C GLU A 284 17.92 -13.56 -9.51
N LEU A 285 18.19 -12.30 -9.83
CA LEU A 285 17.26 -11.43 -10.52
C LEU A 285 17.62 -11.30 -12.00
N GLY A 286 16.63 -10.92 -12.81
CA GLY A 286 16.81 -10.81 -14.24
C GLY A 286 17.84 -9.75 -14.70
N ASP A 287 18.25 -8.85 -13.81
CA ASP A 287 19.31 -7.85 -14.03
C ASP A 287 20.72 -8.33 -13.59
N GLY A 288 20.83 -9.56 -13.11
CA GLY A 288 22.07 -10.16 -12.60
C GLY A 288 22.39 -9.83 -11.15
N SER A 289 21.55 -9.05 -10.46
CA SER A 289 21.66 -8.85 -9.02
C SER A 289 21.08 -10.04 -8.24
N ILE A 290 21.40 -10.12 -6.96
CA ILE A 290 20.94 -11.18 -6.05
C ILE A 290 20.15 -10.54 -4.92
N ALA A 291 18.97 -11.08 -4.65
CA ALA A 291 18.15 -10.73 -3.51
C ALA A 291 18.22 -11.84 -2.44
N LEU A 292 18.38 -11.46 -1.17
CA LEU A 292 18.57 -12.37 -0.04
C LEU A 292 17.57 -12.02 1.07
N ALA A 293 16.88 -13.02 1.59
CA ALA A 293 15.91 -12.88 2.67
C ALA A 293 16.57 -13.20 4.03
N GLY A 294 16.53 -12.25 4.97
CA GLY A 294 17.19 -12.34 6.26
C GLY A 294 16.26 -12.75 7.40
N GLU A 295 16.83 -13.42 8.41
CA GLU A 295 16.14 -13.76 9.66
C GLU A 295 15.74 -12.53 10.50
N ASP A 296 16.36 -11.38 10.22
CA ASP A 296 16.10 -10.08 10.86
C ASP A 296 14.97 -9.29 10.20
N GLY A 297 14.24 -9.90 9.26
CA GLY A 297 13.15 -9.26 8.53
C GLY A 297 13.58 -8.28 7.46
N ARG A 298 14.86 -8.30 7.08
CA ARG A 298 15.41 -7.45 6.02
C ARG A 298 15.58 -8.21 4.73
N LEU A 299 15.40 -7.51 3.62
CA LEU A 299 15.90 -7.93 2.32
C LEU A 299 17.26 -7.28 2.07
N TYR A 300 18.19 -8.07 1.56
CA TYR A 300 19.52 -7.67 1.15
C TYR A 300 19.60 -7.79 -0.36
N LEU A 301 19.90 -6.71 -1.03
CA LEU A 301 20.13 -6.67 -2.48
C LEU A 301 21.61 -6.49 -2.75
N PHE A 302 22.14 -7.32 -3.59
CA PHE A 302 23.57 -7.39 -3.89
C PHE A 302 23.80 -7.43 -5.39
N ASP A 303 24.67 -6.56 -5.89
CA ASP A 303 25.16 -6.60 -7.27
C ASP A 303 26.56 -7.24 -7.29
N PRO A 304 26.69 -8.47 -7.79
CA PRO A 304 27.97 -9.16 -7.83
C PRO A 304 29.03 -8.47 -8.69
N ALA A 305 28.62 -7.74 -9.74
CA ALA A 305 29.54 -7.09 -10.67
C ALA A 305 30.23 -5.87 -10.05
N SER A 306 29.51 -5.09 -9.27
CA SER A 306 30.04 -3.90 -8.60
C SER A 306 30.46 -4.13 -7.16
N HIS A 307 30.19 -5.29 -6.58
CA HIS A 307 30.31 -5.62 -5.16
C HIS A 307 29.59 -4.60 -4.25
N ARG A 308 28.48 -4.02 -4.74
CA ARG A 308 27.67 -3.09 -3.96
C ARG A 308 26.41 -3.80 -3.45
N GLY A 309 26.05 -3.48 -2.23
CA GLY A 309 24.86 -4.02 -1.62
C GLY A 309 24.08 -2.97 -0.84
N ARG A 310 22.80 -3.23 -0.65
CA ARG A 310 21.93 -2.47 0.22
C ARG A 310 20.97 -3.40 0.94
N SER A 311 20.45 -2.95 2.07
CA SER A 311 19.41 -3.69 2.77
C SER A 311 18.30 -2.73 3.21
N PHE A 312 17.08 -3.24 3.29
CA PHE A 312 15.94 -2.51 3.81
C PHE A 312 15.02 -3.44 4.59
N ARG A 313 14.32 -2.87 5.57
CA ARG A 313 13.42 -3.65 6.42
C ARG A 313 12.09 -3.86 5.72
N VAL A 314 11.62 -5.10 5.71
CA VAL A 314 10.32 -5.50 5.18
C VAL A 314 9.33 -5.72 6.32
N GLU A 315 9.76 -6.44 7.35
CA GLU A 315 8.96 -6.84 8.52
C GLU A 315 9.85 -6.92 9.76
N ASP A 316 9.28 -7.05 10.96
CA ASP A 316 10.03 -7.25 12.21
C ASP A 316 10.32 -8.73 12.52
N SER A 317 9.86 -9.64 11.67
CA SER A 317 10.06 -11.10 11.79
C SER A 317 10.85 -11.64 10.60
N ALA A 318 11.42 -12.84 10.76
CA ALA A 318 12.20 -13.52 9.73
C ALA A 318 11.44 -13.64 8.40
N LEU A 319 12.15 -13.46 7.30
CA LEU A 319 11.67 -13.69 5.95
C LEU A 319 12.02 -15.13 5.54
N ASN A 320 11.01 -15.94 5.24
CA ASN A 320 11.15 -17.38 5.02
C ASN A 320 11.26 -17.77 3.54
N GLY A 321 10.98 -16.86 2.62
CA GLY A 321 11.00 -17.14 1.19
C GLY A 321 11.15 -15.89 0.34
N ILE A 322 11.67 -16.05 -0.88
CA ILE A 322 11.80 -14.97 -1.86
C ILE A 322 11.68 -15.51 -3.27
N VAL A 323 10.88 -14.87 -4.11
CA VAL A 323 10.81 -15.15 -5.55
C VAL A 323 10.72 -13.85 -6.34
N GLN A 324 11.21 -13.85 -7.56
CA GLN A 324 10.96 -12.75 -8.48
C GLN A 324 9.54 -12.88 -9.02
N ALA A 325 8.75 -11.83 -8.85
CA ALA A 325 7.37 -11.79 -9.34
C ALA A 325 7.31 -11.68 -10.87
N ALA A 326 6.22 -12.15 -11.44
CA ALA A 326 5.96 -12.06 -12.89
C ALA A 326 5.97 -10.60 -13.41
N ASP A 327 5.69 -9.65 -12.55
CA ASP A 327 5.76 -8.21 -12.85
C ASP A 327 7.17 -7.62 -12.70
N GLY A 328 8.17 -8.45 -12.42
CA GLY A 328 9.58 -8.07 -12.23
C GLY A 328 9.93 -7.65 -10.81
N GLY A 329 8.95 -7.41 -9.93
CA GLY A 329 9.17 -7.12 -8.50
C GLY A 329 9.66 -8.34 -7.73
N LEU A 330 9.74 -8.19 -6.41
CA LEU A 330 10.09 -9.29 -5.51
C LEU A 330 8.90 -9.63 -4.63
N LEU A 331 8.60 -10.91 -4.52
CA LEU A 331 7.70 -11.43 -3.50
C LEU A 331 8.54 -12.06 -2.40
N THR A 332 8.27 -11.69 -1.17
CA THR A 332 8.89 -12.31 0.02
C THR A 332 7.84 -12.66 1.05
N LEU A 333 8.19 -13.57 1.93
CA LEU A 333 7.27 -14.22 2.86
C LEU A 333 7.79 -14.11 4.28
N SER A 334 6.93 -13.69 5.20
CA SER A 334 7.11 -13.93 6.65
C SER A 334 6.03 -14.87 7.17
N ASN A 335 6.12 -15.28 8.44
CA ASN A 335 5.05 -16.07 9.07
C ASN A 335 3.70 -15.34 9.16
N LEU A 336 3.67 -14.03 8.93
CA LEU A 336 2.48 -13.19 9.11
C LEU A 336 1.87 -12.70 7.80
N ALA A 337 2.66 -12.62 6.73
CA ALA A 337 2.21 -12.03 5.48
C ALA A 337 3.15 -12.37 4.31
N VAL A 338 2.63 -12.17 3.11
CA VAL A 338 3.40 -12.03 1.87
C VAL A 338 3.59 -10.56 1.58
N PHE A 339 4.75 -10.18 1.11
CA PHE A 339 5.09 -8.81 0.72
C PHE A 339 5.50 -8.78 -0.75
N HIS A 340 4.97 -7.81 -1.45
CA HIS A 340 5.49 -7.42 -2.75
C HIS A 340 6.39 -6.21 -2.59
N VAL A 341 7.61 -6.31 -3.05
CA VAL A 341 8.61 -5.24 -3.07
C VAL A 341 8.80 -4.81 -4.52
N ALA A 342 8.52 -3.54 -4.80
CA ALA A 342 8.74 -2.98 -6.13
C ALA A 342 10.25 -2.84 -6.38
N TRP A 343 10.82 -3.72 -7.24
CA TRP A 343 12.24 -3.74 -7.57
C TRP A 343 12.47 -4.34 -8.98
N PRO A 344 13.32 -3.72 -9.83
CA PRO A 344 13.83 -2.34 -9.71
C PRO A 344 12.69 -1.32 -9.80
N THR A 345 12.86 -0.19 -9.15
CA THR A 345 11.84 0.86 -9.11
C THR A 345 12.45 2.24 -9.26
N ALA A 346 11.72 3.14 -9.91
CA ALA A 346 12.03 4.56 -9.91
C ALA A 346 11.62 5.25 -8.59
N TRP A 347 10.82 4.58 -7.76
CA TRP A 347 10.27 5.12 -6.54
C TRP A 347 10.97 4.61 -5.30
N SER A 348 11.18 5.48 -4.32
CA SER A 348 11.61 5.11 -2.97
C SER A 348 10.84 5.91 -1.92
N VAL A 349 10.77 5.36 -0.70
CA VAL A 349 10.02 5.93 0.43
C VAL A 349 10.96 6.14 1.60
N ILE A 350 10.97 7.36 2.13
CA ILE A 350 11.70 7.72 3.35
C ILE A 350 10.65 7.85 4.46
N ARG A 351 10.78 7.03 5.52
CA ARG A 351 9.80 6.94 6.61
C ARG A 351 10.26 7.63 7.89
N PRO A 352 9.33 7.99 8.80
CA PRO A 352 9.61 8.67 10.07
C PRO A 352 10.56 7.91 11.02
N GLU A 353 10.67 6.59 10.86
CA GLU A 353 11.55 5.73 11.68
C GLU A 353 13.03 6.15 11.61
N THR A 354 13.38 7.04 10.70
CA THR A 354 14.72 7.61 10.50
C THR A 354 15.00 8.88 11.31
N GLY A 355 14.18 9.19 12.33
CA GLY A 355 14.36 10.37 13.20
C GLY A 355 13.52 11.60 12.82
N LEU A 356 12.61 11.47 11.85
CA LEU A 356 11.67 12.51 11.44
C LEU A 356 10.43 12.47 12.33
N ASN A 357 9.94 13.64 12.78
CA ASN A 357 8.71 13.80 13.55
C ASN A 357 7.76 14.81 12.88
N GLY A 358 6.47 14.48 12.85
CA GLY A 358 5.41 15.34 12.30
C GLY A 358 5.19 15.14 10.79
N GLY A 359 4.13 15.75 10.26
CA GLY A 359 3.83 15.82 8.83
C GLY A 359 4.90 16.63 8.10
N VAL A 360 5.27 16.21 6.89
CA VAL A 360 6.22 16.97 6.03
C VAL A 360 5.40 17.87 5.12
N HIS A 361 5.52 19.18 5.31
CA HIS A 361 4.80 20.18 4.51
C HIS A 361 5.57 20.60 3.28
N HIS A 362 6.90 20.68 3.37
CA HIS A 362 7.75 21.12 2.28
C HIS A 362 9.10 20.41 2.31
N ILE A 363 9.70 20.28 1.14
CA ILE A 363 11.04 19.72 0.95
C ILE A 363 11.87 20.75 0.23
N ALA A 364 12.96 21.21 0.85
CA ALA A 364 13.83 22.21 0.27
C ALA A 364 15.27 21.71 0.10
N GLN A 365 15.85 21.98 -1.04
CA GLN A 365 17.30 21.83 -1.24
C GLN A 365 17.97 23.20 -1.05
N TRP A 366 18.91 23.28 -0.10
CA TRP A 366 19.68 24.50 0.15
C TRP A 366 21.18 24.20 0.12
N GLY A 367 21.82 24.51 -0.99
CA GLY A 367 23.17 24.04 -1.30
C GLY A 367 23.19 22.51 -1.36
N ASP A 368 24.08 21.89 -0.59
CA ASP A 368 24.16 20.43 -0.47
C ASP A 368 23.25 19.86 0.64
N ARG A 369 22.51 20.72 1.33
CA ARG A 369 21.63 20.33 2.44
C ARG A 369 20.24 19.96 1.94
N TRP A 370 19.73 18.90 2.46
CA TRP A 370 18.37 18.44 2.24
C TRP A 370 17.54 18.70 3.49
N LEU A 371 16.51 19.51 3.37
CA LEU A 371 15.73 20.02 4.48
C LEU A 371 14.26 19.60 4.32
N LEU A 372 13.70 19.04 5.36
CA LEU A 372 12.28 18.73 5.47
C LEU A 372 11.63 19.67 6.48
N LEU A 373 10.62 20.39 6.05
CA LEU A 373 9.84 21.30 6.87
C LEU A 373 8.60 20.58 7.37
N THR A 374 8.41 20.60 8.69
CA THR A 374 7.37 19.79 9.35
C THR A 374 6.61 20.59 10.41
N ASP A 375 5.53 19.98 10.94
CA ASP A 375 4.80 20.50 12.11
C ASP A 375 5.69 20.75 13.34
N SER A 376 6.81 20.06 13.45
CA SER A 376 7.69 20.12 14.61
C SER A 376 9.01 20.85 14.35
N GLY A 377 9.17 21.47 13.18
CA GLY A 377 10.33 22.24 12.78
C GLY A 377 11.02 21.75 11.51
N VAL A 378 12.23 22.19 11.28
CA VAL A 378 13.04 21.84 10.09
C VAL A 378 14.01 20.72 10.45
N TYR A 379 14.03 19.70 9.63
CA TYR A 379 14.93 18.54 9.75
C TYR A 379 15.90 18.50 8.58
N GLU A 380 17.15 18.20 8.87
CA GLU A 380 18.21 18.02 7.89
C GLU A 380 18.52 16.54 7.70
N ALA A 381 18.59 16.09 6.47
CA ALA A 381 19.08 14.76 6.12
C ALA A 381 20.59 14.69 6.32
N LEU A 382 21.07 13.79 7.17
CA LEU A 382 22.49 13.69 7.55
C LEU A 382 23.35 13.06 6.45
N HIS A 383 22.78 12.11 5.71
CA HIS A 383 23.48 11.38 4.63
C HIS A 383 22.56 11.24 3.42
N PRO A 384 22.25 12.33 2.70
CA PRO A 384 21.26 12.29 1.61
C PRO A 384 21.65 11.38 0.44
N ALA A 385 22.92 11.05 0.27
CA ALA A 385 23.40 10.13 -0.76
C ALA A 385 23.45 8.66 -0.30
N ALA A 386 23.17 8.37 0.97
CA ALA A 386 23.16 7.00 1.48
C ALA A 386 21.87 6.28 1.15
N ALA A 387 21.90 4.96 1.07
CA ALA A 387 20.71 4.12 0.88
C ALA A 387 19.67 4.27 2.01
N THR A 388 20.15 4.60 3.21
CA THR A 388 19.33 4.99 4.35
C THR A 388 19.86 6.30 4.91
N THR A 389 18.96 7.26 5.16
CA THR A 389 19.32 8.52 5.79
C THR A 389 18.62 8.68 7.13
N SER A 390 19.27 9.34 8.08
CA SER A 390 18.66 9.78 9.32
C SER A 390 18.47 11.29 9.28
N PHE A 391 17.52 11.79 10.03
CA PHE A 391 17.19 13.19 10.08
C PHE A 391 17.55 13.79 11.43
N ARG A 392 18.13 14.98 11.39
CA ARG A 392 18.44 15.78 12.56
C ARG A 392 17.59 17.03 12.56
N ARG A 393 16.83 17.25 13.60
CA ARG A 393 16.14 18.53 13.80
C ARG A 393 17.15 19.66 14.00
N LEU A 394 16.91 20.79 13.35
CA LEU A 394 17.76 21.97 13.47
C LEU A 394 17.30 22.83 14.66
N ASP A 395 18.24 23.24 15.49
CA ASP A 395 17.96 23.92 16.76
C ASP A 395 17.30 25.32 16.59
N TRP A 396 17.49 25.94 15.44
CA TRP A 396 16.91 27.24 15.12
C TRP A 396 15.44 27.16 14.64
N SER A 397 14.89 25.96 14.54
CA SER A 397 13.53 25.70 14.11
C SER A 397 12.79 24.87 15.17
N ALA A 398 11.93 25.51 15.97
CA ALA A 398 11.22 24.89 17.09
C ALA A 398 9.73 24.74 16.84
N PHE A 399 9.21 25.27 15.73
CA PHE A 399 7.79 25.34 15.44
C PHE A 399 7.50 24.88 14.03
N GLU A 400 6.22 24.68 13.74
CA GLU A 400 5.68 24.43 12.43
C GLU A 400 6.30 25.33 11.36
N SER A 401 6.83 24.70 10.33
CA SER A 401 7.58 25.37 9.27
C SER A 401 6.98 24.98 7.92
N TRP A 402 6.62 26.01 7.11
CA TRP A 402 5.81 25.82 5.91
C TRP A 402 6.61 25.87 4.62
N ASP A 403 7.52 26.84 4.50
CA ASP A 403 8.29 27.03 3.27
C ASP A 403 9.69 27.58 3.57
N LEU A 404 10.66 27.21 2.75
CA LEU A 404 12.03 27.69 2.83
C LEU A 404 12.51 28.06 1.44
N LEU A 405 12.82 29.34 1.26
CA LEU A 405 13.31 29.90 0.01
C LEU A 405 14.82 30.17 0.09
N PRO A 406 15.68 29.41 -0.56
CA PRO A 406 17.10 29.71 -0.66
C PRO A 406 17.33 31.06 -1.37
N LEU A 407 18.08 31.95 -0.74
CA LEU A 407 18.53 33.24 -1.33
C LEU A 407 19.84 33.04 -2.05
N ASP A 408 20.76 32.37 -1.39
CA ASP A 408 22.10 32.02 -1.87
C ASP A 408 22.56 30.74 -1.11
N PRO A 409 23.74 30.16 -1.43
CA PRO A 409 24.23 28.95 -0.72
C PRO A 409 24.41 29.13 0.79
N GLY A 410 24.50 30.35 1.30
CA GLY A 410 24.73 30.65 2.73
C GLY A 410 23.53 31.21 3.45
N SER A 411 22.47 31.62 2.73
CA SER A 411 21.28 32.23 3.33
C SER A 411 19.97 31.80 2.69
N ALA A 412 18.92 31.72 3.51
CA ALA A 412 17.56 31.37 3.08
C ALA A 412 16.51 32.14 3.89
N LEU A 413 15.32 32.32 3.34
CA LEU A 413 14.15 32.77 4.09
C LEU A 413 13.34 31.51 4.53
N LEU A 414 12.88 31.53 5.77
CA LEU A 414 12.01 30.51 6.35
C LEU A 414 10.67 31.13 6.72
N ALA A 415 9.60 30.55 6.21
CA ALA A 415 8.24 30.81 6.66
C ALA A 415 7.90 29.83 7.79
N ASP A 416 7.68 30.33 9.00
CA ASP A 416 7.19 29.51 10.11
C ASP A 416 5.76 29.94 10.52
N ALA A 417 5.20 29.29 11.53
CA ALA A 417 3.81 29.50 11.93
C ALA A 417 3.41 30.98 12.14
N TYR A 418 4.36 31.88 12.45
CA TYR A 418 4.05 33.25 12.86
C TYR A 418 5.02 34.29 12.31
N SER A 419 6.04 33.90 11.56
CA SER A 419 7.08 34.85 11.17
C SER A 419 7.80 34.44 9.89
N VAL A 420 8.41 35.39 9.25
CA VAL A 420 9.47 35.18 8.26
C VAL A 420 10.83 35.42 8.91
N LYS A 421 11.72 34.44 8.81
CA LYS A 421 13.07 34.44 9.36
C LYS A 421 14.12 34.42 8.26
N LEU A 422 15.23 35.10 8.49
CA LEU A 422 16.46 34.94 7.70
C LEU A 422 17.33 33.88 8.38
N VAL A 423 17.57 32.79 7.68
CA VAL A 423 18.48 31.72 8.09
C VAL A 423 19.84 31.96 7.43
N GLN A 424 20.91 31.93 8.20
CA GLN A 424 22.29 32.05 7.74
C GLN A 424 23.14 30.96 8.40
N GLY A 425 23.55 29.97 7.62
CA GLY A 425 24.20 28.78 8.14
C GLY A 425 23.31 28.03 9.16
N ASP A 426 23.76 27.96 10.42
CA ASP A 426 23.01 27.32 11.50
C ASP A 426 22.35 28.33 12.46
N HIS A 427 22.10 29.55 12.01
CA HIS A 427 21.46 30.60 12.81
C HIS A 427 20.24 31.15 12.07
N ALA A 428 19.15 31.34 12.78
CA ALA A 428 17.96 32.01 12.26
C ALA A 428 17.67 33.30 13.02
N ARG A 429 17.42 34.38 12.30
CA ARG A 429 17.01 35.65 12.85
C ARG A 429 15.64 36.03 12.30
N LYS A 430 14.69 36.28 13.19
CA LYS A 430 13.38 36.77 12.79
C LYS A 430 13.52 38.12 12.06
N LEU A 431 12.90 38.24 10.88
CA LEU A 431 12.80 39.48 10.12
C LEU A 431 11.51 40.22 10.46
N PHE A 432 10.37 39.48 10.35
CA PHE A 432 9.04 40.05 10.55
C PHE A 432 8.14 39.05 11.30
N ASP A 433 7.35 39.60 12.23
CA ASP A 433 6.16 38.88 12.72
C ASP A 433 5.06 39.06 11.67
N MET A 434 4.37 37.99 11.34
CA MET A 434 3.31 38.04 10.36
C MET A 434 1.94 37.95 11.07
N PRO A 435 0.97 38.81 10.71
CA PRO A 435 -0.37 38.80 11.32
C PRO A 435 -1.17 37.57 10.92
N ALA A 436 -0.81 36.93 9.80
CA ALA A 436 -1.36 35.67 9.33
C ALA A 436 -0.22 34.71 8.95
N ALA A 437 -0.37 33.43 9.21
CA ALA A 437 0.67 32.43 8.96
C ALA A 437 1.15 32.46 7.50
N PRO A 438 2.47 32.58 7.24
CA PRO A 438 3.03 32.52 5.91
C PRO A 438 3.18 31.06 5.46
N PHE A 439 2.62 30.71 4.31
CA PHE A 439 2.64 29.36 3.77
C PHE A 439 3.51 29.21 2.52
N LEU A 440 3.72 30.29 1.77
CA LEU A 440 4.41 30.28 0.49
C LEU A 440 5.38 31.44 0.40
N LEU A 441 6.60 31.18 -0.02
CA LEU A 441 7.62 32.18 -0.35
C LEU A 441 7.96 32.10 -1.83
N HIS A 442 7.67 33.13 -2.60
CA HIS A 442 7.92 33.14 -4.03
C HIS A 442 8.84 34.33 -4.40
N ARG A 443 10.04 34.03 -4.92
CA ARG A 443 10.94 35.04 -5.43
C ARG A 443 10.45 35.54 -6.78
N SER A 444 10.33 36.82 -6.93
CA SER A 444 9.95 37.41 -8.21
C SER A 444 10.95 37.07 -9.32
N LYS A 445 10.42 36.73 -10.49
CA LYS A 445 11.19 36.48 -11.71
C LYS A 445 11.66 37.79 -12.36
N PHE A 446 10.98 38.90 -12.05
CA PHE A 446 11.23 40.20 -12.64
C PHE A 446 12.16 41.09 -11.78
N ASP A 447 12.09 40.94 -10.45
CA ASP A 447 12.94 41.63 -9.49
C ASP A 447 13.38 40.65 -8.38
N PRO A 448 14.60 40.09 -8.43
CA PRO A 448 15.08 39.11 -7.45
C PRO A 448 15.13 39.59 -5.99
N GLU A 449 15.06 40.93 -5.77
CA GLU A 449 15.01 41.50 -4.43
C GLU A 449 13.60 41.56 -3.85
N VAL A 450 12.58 41.16 -4.62
CA VAL A 450 11.17 41.05 -4.21
C VAL A 450 10.80 39.59 -3.95
N ILE A 451 10.19 39.38 -2.78
CA ILE A 451 9.62 38.06 -2.38
C ILE A 451 8.14 38.25 -2.08
N TYR A 452 7.30 37.56 -2.79
CA TYR A 452 5.87 37.45 -2.49
C TYR A 452 5.64 36.40 -1.42
N VAL A 453 4.84 36.74 -0.43
CA VAL A 453 4.51 35.84 0.68
C VAL A 453 3.01 35.54 0.66
N GLY A 454 2.67 34.29 0.33
CA GLY A 454 1.30 33.82 0.48
C GLY A 454 1.01 33.47 1.93
N THR A 455 -0.04 34.07 2.49
CA THR A 455 -0.41 33.85 3.90
C THR A 455 -1.76 33.16 4.03
N GLU A 456 -2.16 32.90 5.26
CA GLU A 456 -3.47 32.28 5.57
C GLU A 456 -4.66 33.13 5.08
N THR A 457 -4.53 34.46 5.02
CA THR A 457 -5.64 35.33 4.66
C THR A 457 -5.38 36.18 3.42
N GLY A 458 -4.15 36.26 2.94
CA GLY A 458 -3.82 37.16 1.84
C GLY A 458 -2.37 37.15 1.40
N LEU A 459 -1.94 38.25 0.81
CA LEU A 459 -0.62 38.46 0.21
C LEU A 459 0.18 39.53 0.96
N ALA A 460 1.42 39.20 1.28
CA ALA A 460 2.42 40.17 1.73
C ALA A 460 3.58 40.24 0.73
N VAL A 461 4.34 41.32 0.80
CA VAL A 461 5.53 41.52 -0.03
C VAL A 461 6.72 41.89 0.84
N LEU A 462 7.83 41.19 0.64
CA LEU A 462 9.13 41.51 1.20
C LEU A 462 10.00 42.06 0.10
N ARG A 463 10.73 43.14 0.40
CA ARG A 463 11.71 43.76 -0.52
C ARG A 463 13.05 43.92 0.20
N ARG A 464 14.13 43.66 -0.51
CA ARG A 464 15.48 43.84 0.00
C ARG A 464 16.08 45.09 -0.62
N GLU A 465 16.26 46.17 0.17
CA GLU A 465 16.85 47.44 -0.27
C GLU A 465 18.12 47.74 0.53
N GLY A 466 19.21 48.02 -0.17
CA GLY A 466 20.49 48.34 0.49
C GLY A 466 20.98 47.24 1.43
N GLY A 467 20.59 45.98 1.19
CA GLY A 467 20.92 44.84 2.04
C GLY A 467 20.00 44.65 3.26
N GLN A 468 19.01 45.50 3.44
CA GLN A 468 18.04 45.45 4.53
C GLN A 468 16.68 44.94 4.00
N TRP A 469 16.03 44.07 4.75
CA TRP A 469 14.68 43.59 4.43
C TRP A 469 13.63 44.58 4.92
N GLN A 470 12.69 44.89 4.07
CA GLN A 470 11.50 45.71 4.32
C GLN A 470 10.24 44.91 4.03
N LEU A 471 9.11 45.31 4.62
CA LEU A 471 7.78 44.76 4.40
C LEU A 471 6.87 45.88 3.83
N PRO A 472 7.02 46.23 2.52
CA PRO A 472 6.23 47.29 1.92
C PRO A 472 4.73 46.97 1.91
N LEU A 473 4.36 45.71 1.80
CA LEU A 473 2.98 45.25 1.91
C LEU A 473 2.90 44.21 3.01
N ASP A 474 2.18 44.51 4.09
CA ASP A 474 1.81 43.51 5.11
C ASP A 474 0.60 42.71 4.65
N ALA A 475 0.39 41.52 5.22
CA ALA A 475 -0.60 40.57 4.78
C ALA A 475 -1.99 41.19 4.55
N THR A 476 -2.25 41.60 3.31
CA THR A 476 -3.50 42.19 2.89
C THR A 476 -4.50 41.10 2.57
N ASP A 477 -5.68 41.15 3.21
CA ASP A 477 -6.76 40.24 3.01
C ASP A 477 -7.27 40.29 1.56
N LEU A 478 -7.30 39.15 0.90
CA LEU A 478 -7.81 38.96 -0.46
C LEU A 478 -9.19 38.30 -0.48
N ASP A 479 -9.87 38.19 0.67
CA ASP A 479 -11.09 37.37 0.83
C ASP A 479 -10.86 35.91 0.43
N THR A 480 -9.66 35.41 0.75
CA THR A 480 -9.22 34.03 0.48
C THR A 480 -8.81 33.34 1.77
N GLN A 481 -8.70 32.03 1.72
CA GLN A 481 -8.12 31.23 2.81
C GLN A 481 -6.92 30.46 2.26
N ARG A 482 -5.77 30.67 2.88
CA ARG A 482 -4.50 29.99 2.60
C ARG A 482 -4.09 30.04 1.13
N ILE A 483 -3.23 30.96 0.80
CA ILE A 483 -2.61 31.02 -0.52
C ILE A 483 -1.63 29.88 -0.68
N THR A 484 -1.87 29.03 -1.67
CA THR A 484 -1.10 27.80 -1.93
C THR A 484 -0.26 27.87 -3.20
N SER A 485 -0.57 28.81 -4.08
CA SER A 485 0.12 28.93 -5.35
C SER A 485 0.11 30.33 -5.90
N LEU A 486 1.17 30.68 -6.65
CA LEU A 486 1.35 31.98 -7.23
C LEU A 486 2.05 31.88 -8.59
N VAL A 487 1.57 32.61 -9.57
CA VAL A 487 2.19 32.73 -10.89
C VAL A 487 2.30 34.20 -11.26
N GLU A 488 3.49 34.65 -11.63
CA GLU A 488 3.70 36.02 -12.12
C GLU A 488 3.32 36.14 -13.60
N LEU A 489 2.46 37.09 -13.93
CA LEU A 489 2.09 37.46 -15.29
C LEU A 489 2.98 38.54 -15.88
N GLY A 490 3.52 39.38 -15.03
CA GLY A 490 4.38 40.54 -15.36
C GLY A 490 4.97 41.17 -14.11
N PRO A 491 5.77 42.24 -14.24
CA PRO A 491 6.19 43.00 -13.09
C PRO A 491 4.97 43.51 -12.29
N HIS A 492 4.94 43.25 -10.99
CA HIS A 492 3.86 43.67 -10.08
C HIS A 492 2.49 43.06 -10.40
N GLU A 493 2.43 41.99 -11.22
CA GLU A 493 1.17 41.39 -11.64
C GLU A 493 1.19 39.85 -11.44
N LEU A 494 0.25 39.36 -10.65
CA LEU A 494 0.21 37.99 -10.16
C LEU A 494 -1.15 37.34 -10.39
N LEU A 495 -1.15 36.04 -10.66
CA LEU A 495 -2.28 35.15 -10.35
C LEU A 495 -1.98 34.45 -9.04
N VAL A 496 -2.97 34.45 -8.16
CA VAL A 496 -2.89 33.82 -6.83
C VAL A 496 -3.98 32.76 -6.72
N GLY A 497 -3.61 31.55 -6.36
CA GLY A 497 -4.51 30.42 -6.11
C GLY A 497 -4.58 30.10 -4.62
N SER A 498 -5.75 29.68 -4.16
CA SER A 498 -6.01 29.47 -2.74
C SER A 498 -6.81 28.20 -2.46
N ASP A 499 -6.76 27.72 -1.22
CA ASP A 499 -7.57 26.57 -0.75
C ASP A 499 -9.08 26.91 -0.69
N ARG A 500 -9.41 28.19 -0.52
CA ARG A 500 -10.79 28.70 -0.57
C ARG A 500 -10.78 30.12 -1.09
N GLY A 501 -11.66 30.42 -2.03
CA GLY A 501 -11.72 31.73 -2.67
C GLY A 501 -11.33 31.72 -4.14
N GLY A 502 -10.77 30.61 -4.65
CA GLY A 502 -10.46 30.44 -6.06
C GLY A 502 -9.19 31.11 -6.50
N VAL A 503 -9.21 31.65 -7.72
CA VAL A 503 -8.08 32.33 -8.35
C VAL A 503 -8.34 33.82 -8.37
N HIS A 504 -7.33 34.61 -7.98
CA HIS A 504 -7.34 36.07 -8.02
C HIS A 504 -6.19 36.59 -8.89
N ARG A 505 -6.46 37.62 -9.68
CA ARG A 505 -5.43 38.45 -10.31
C ARG A 505 -5.17 39.65 -9.40
N VAL A 506 -3.93 39.78 -8.98
CA VAL A 506 -3.47 40.87 -8.12
C VAL A 506 -2.51 41.72 -8.90
N ARG A 507 -2.77 43.02 -8.96
CA ARG A 507 -1.82 43.98 -9.47
C ARG A 507 -1.39 44.91 -8.35
N LEU A 508 -0.14 44.91 -8.08
CA LEU A 508 0.49 45.77 -7.06
C LEU A 508 0.80 47.15 -7.65
N ALA A 509 0.91 48.12 -6.78
CA ALA A 509 1.51 49.43 -7.13
C ALA A 509 3.00 49.27 -7.46
N ASP A 510 3.58 50.20 -8.22
CA ASP A 510 4.98 50.12 -8.68
C ASP A 510 6.00 50.09 -7.53
N ASP A 511 5.63 50.50 -6.33
CA ASP A 511 6.41 50.47 -5.09
C ASP A 511 6.10 49.30 -4.18
N ASP A 512 5.26 48.37 -4.62
CA ASP A 512 4.78 47.21 -3.90
C ASP A 512 4.05 47.49 -2.58
N SER A 513 3.70 48.76 -2.30
CA SER A 513 3.15 49.18 -1.00
C SER A 513 1.65 48.85 -0.82
N ARG A 514 0.94 48.58 -1.89
CA ARG A 514 -0.49 48.28 -1.87
C ARG A 514 -0.94 47.49 -3.09
N ILE A 515 -2.09 46.88 -2.97
CA ILE A 515 -2.81 46.29 -4.11
C ILE A 515 -3.50 47.43 -4.86
N ALA A 516 -3.14 47.62 -6.14
CA ALA A 516 -3.74 48.58 -7.03
C ALA A 516 -5.02 48.07 -7.67
N GLU A 517 -5.07 46.80 -8.08
CA GLU A 517 -6.22 46.16 -8.67
C GLU A 517 -6.34 44.71 -8.15
N LEU A 518 -7.55 44.27 -7.87
CA LEU A 518 -7.89 42.91 -7.46
C LEU A 518 -9.07 42.44 -8.27
N HIS A 519 -8.93 41.29 -8.94
CA HIS A 519 -10.02 40.64 -9.69
C HIS A 519 -10.08 39.15 -9.37
N GLY A 520 -11.21 38.70 -8.80
CA GLY A 520 -11.49 37.28 -8.56
C GLY A 520 -12.14 36.65 -9.78
N TYR A 521 -11.64 35.48 -10.19
CA TYR A 521 -12.15 34.73 -11.33
C TYR A 521 -13.23 33.74 -10.91
N GLY A 522 -14.26 33.58 -11.76
CA GLY A 522 -15.39 32.70 -11.53
C GLY A 522 -15.95 32.09 -12.82
N PRO A 523 -17.14 31.48 -12.75
CA PRO A 523 -17.75 30.86 -13.93
C PRO A 523 -17.98 31.81 -15.10
N ALA A 524 -18.18 33.10 -14.84
CA ALA A 524 -18.30 34.13 -15.86
C ALA A 524 -16.98 34.33 -16.62
N ASP A 525 -15.85 34.10 -15.98
CA ASP A 525 -14.51 34.22 -16.52
C ASP A 525 -13.97 32.87 -17.04
N GLY A 526 -14.83 31.86 -17.16
CA GLY A 526 -14.54 30.57 -17.75
C GLY A 526 -13.94 29.53 -16.83
N ILE A 527 -13.78 29.80 -15.51
CA ILE A 527 -13.27 28.84 -14.52
C ILE A 527 -14.37 28.41 -13.56
N ALA A 528 -14.51 27.10 -13.34
CA ALA A 528 -15.41 26.53 -12.35
C ALA A 528 -14.60 25.86 -11.22
N TYR A 529 -15.16 25.87 -10.04
CA TYR A 529 -14.55 25.30 -8.84
C TYR A 529 -15.38 24.14 -8.30
N GLY A 530 -14.78 23.36 -7.39
CA GLY A 530 -15.47 22.44 -6.54
C GLY A 530 -16.15 23.10 -5.35
N ARG A 531 -16.56 22.29 -4.39
CA ARG A 531 -17.31 22.74 -3.21
C ARG A 531 -16.58 23.79 -2.36
N LEU A 532 -15.25 23.70 -2.28
CA LEU A 532 -14.41 24.56 -1.44
C LEU A 532 -13.87 25.78 -2.20
N ALA A 533 -14.11 25.86 -3.48
CA ALA A 533 -13.51 26.85 -4.38
C ALA A 533 -11.96 26.86 -4.33
N ALA A 534 -11.35 25.68 -4.13
CA ALA A 534 -9.91 25.51 -4.15
C ALA A 534 -9.38 25.57 -5.58
N ALA A 535 -8.19 26.18 -5.75
CA ALA A 535 -7.48 26.23 -7.00
C ALA A 535 -5.97 26.26 -6.78
N THR A 536 -5.23 25.45 -7.53
CA THR A 536 -3.77 25.52 -7.63
C THR A 536 -3.35 26.04 -8.98
N LEU A 537 -2.30 26.83 -9.02
CA LEU A 537 -1.75 27.47 -10.22
C LEU A 537 -0.35 26.92 -10.52
N ALA A 538 -0.07 26.66 -11.77
CA ALA A 538 1.28 26.34 -12.23
C ALA A 538 1.51 26.86 -13.66
N THR A 539 2.75 27.22 -13.97
CA THR A 539 3.17 27.46 -15.34
C THR A 539 3.75 26.17 -15.89
N LEU A 540 3.16 25.65 -16.96
CA LEU A 540 3.63 24.41 -17.59
C LEU A 540 4.75 24.67 -18.62
N ALA A 541 5.24 23.61 -19.27
CA ALA A 541 6.37 23.66 -20.19
C ALA A 541 6.14 24.56 -21.41
N ASP A 542 4.89 24.86 -21.76
CA ASP A 542 4.51 25.82 -22.83
C ASP A 542 4.60 27.29 -22.39
N GLY A 543 5.01 27.55 -21.13
CA GLY A 543 5.12 28.90 -20.56
C GLY A 543 3.77 29.54 -20.19
N VAL A 544 2.67 28.81 -20.29
CA VAL A 544 1.33 29.30 -20.01
C VAL A 544 0.90 28.93 -18.58
N PRO A 545 0.25 29.85 -17.83
CA PRO A 545 -0.36 29.49 -16.56
C PRO A 545 -1.57 28.58 -16.73
N TYR A 546 -1.69 27.63 -15.84
CA TYR A 546 -2.83 26.73 -15.70
C TYR A 546 -3.39 26.80 -14.30
N ALA A 547 -4.69 26.66 -14.17
CA ALA A 547 -5.38 26.48 -12.91
C ALA A 547 -5.99 25.07 -12.85
N ALA A 548 -5.72 24.34 -11.81
CA ALA A 548 -6.36 23.07 -11.54
C ALA A 548 -7.34 23.22 -10.36
N THR A 549 -8.56 22.72 -10.55
CA THR A 549 -9.66 22.76 -9.58
C THR A 549 -10.35 21.40 -9.53
N ALA A 550 -11.20 21.16 -8.55
CA ALA A 550 -12.03 19.95 -8.52
C ALA A 550 -12.96 19.83 -9.74
N ALA A 551 -13.36 20.96 -10.38
CA ALA A 551 -14.22 20.95 -11.55
C ALA A 551 -13.46 20.66 -12.87
N GLY A 552 -12.15 20.84 -12.92
CA GLY A 552 -11.35 20.62 -14.13
C GLY A 552 -10.01 21.35 -14.15
N ILE A 553 -9.34 21.26 -15.28
CA ILE A 553 -8.10 21.96 -15.57
C ILE A 553 -8.40 23.08 -16.55
N TYR A 554 -7.83 24.25 -16.29
CA TYR A 554 -8.11 25.48 -17.04
C TYR A 554 -6.80 26.12 -17.49
N ARG A 555 -6.74 26.54 -18.73
CA ARG A 555 -5.63 27.26 -19.34
C ARG A 555 -5.89 28.77 -19.28
N TRP A 556 -4.92 29.54 -18.86
CA TRP A 556 -4.98 31.00 -18.90
C TRP A 556 -4.79 31.53 -20.33
N THR A 557 -5.63 32.46 -20.77
CA THR A 557 -5.60 33.03 -22.12
C THR A 557 -5.13 34.50 -22.16
N GLY A 558 -4.71 35.07 -21.01
CA GLY A 558 -4.33 36.46 -20.85
C GLY A 558 -5.41 37.30 -20.15
N GLU A 559 -6.67 36.97 -20.31
CA GLU A 559 -7.80 37.68 -19.68
C GLU A 559 -8.74 36.76 -18.91
N ARG A 560 -8.91 35.51 -19.37
CA ARG A 560 -9.85 34.56 -18.79
C ARG A 560 -9.29 33.13 -18.83
N PHE A 561 -9.98 32.21 -18.21
CA PHE A 561 -9.65 30.81 -18.22
C PHE A 561 -10.47 30.03 -19.26
N GLU A 562 -9.84 29.04 -19.88
CA GLU A 562 -10.52 28.11 -20.78
C GLU A 562 -10.26 26.68 -20.32
N ARG A 563 -11.34 25.86 -20.23
CA ARG A 563 -11.23 24.46 -19.84
C ARG A 563 -10.43 23.67 -20.86
N THR A 564 -9.53 22.82 -20.40
CA THR A 564 -8.68 21.99 -21.27
C THR A 564 -8.65 20.55 -20.79
N ALA A 565 -8.46 19.61 -21.72
CA ALA A 565 -8.20 18.21 -21.39
C ALA A 565 -6.76 17.95 -20.98
N LEU A 566 -5.88 18.93 -21.12
CA LEU A 566 -4.44 18.86 -20.86
C LEU A 566 -3.80 17.56 -21.38
N ASP A 567 -3.89 17.33 -22.72
CA ASP A 567 -3.32 16.19 -23.42
C ASP A 567 -3.71 14.82 -22.82
N GLY A 568 -4.95 14.71 -22.32
CA GLY A 568 -5.52 13.46 -21.80
C GLY A 568 -5.47 13.31 -20.29
N LEU A 569 -4.86 14.21 -19.52
CA LEU A 569 -4.84 14.14 -18.06
C LEU A 569 -6.25 14.11 -17.45
N GLU A 570 -7.16 14.92 -17.99
CA GLU A 570 -8.55 14.97 -17.53
C GLU A 570 -9.29 13.62 -17.64
N ALA A 571 -8.88 12.75 -18.57
CA ALA A 571 -9.45 11.42 -18.72
C ALA A 571 -8.91 10.41 -17.68
N LEU A 572 -7.74 10.67 -17.09
CA LEU A 572 -7.11 9.85 -16.05
C LEU A 572 -7.54 10.27 -14.66
N ARG A 573 -7.86 11.57 -14.48
CA ARG A 573 -8.25 12.16 -13.21
C ARG A 573 -9.54 11.53 -12.67
N GLN A 574 -9.63 11.37 -11.35
CA GLN A 574 -10.92 11.04 -10.73
C GLN A 574 -11.88 12.22 -10.78
N LYS A 575 -13.17 11.89 -10.73
CA LYS A 575 -14.20 12.92 -10.61
C LYS A 575 -13.99 13.71 -9.30
N ASP A 576 -14.05 15.03 -9.43
CA ASP A 576 -13.89 15.97 -8.30
C ASP A 576 -12.51 15.93 -7.59
N GLU A 577 -11.49 15.33 -8.21
CA GLU A 577 -10.12 15.33 -7.71
C GLU A 577 -9.47 16.70 -7.93
N GLU A 578 -8.94 17.28 -6.87
CA GLU A 578 -8.11 18.48 -6.92
C GLU A 578 -6.67 18.10 -7.23
N LEU A 579 -6.07 18.74 -8.23
CA LEU A 579 -4.69 18.44 -8.67
C LEU A 579 -3.79 19.64 -8.47
N THR A 580 -2.56 19.37 -8.04
CA THR A 580 -1.43 20.31 -8.13
C THR A 580 -0.61 19.95 -9.35
N LEU A 581 -0.28 20.94 -10.19
CA LEU A 581 0.54 20.77 -11.38
C LEU A 581 1.95 21.29 -11.13
N ALA A 582 2.95 20.61 -11.71
CA ALA A 582 4.35 21.02 -11.60
C ALA A 582 5.15 20.61 -12.85
N VAL A 583 6.28 21.29 -13.08
CA VAL A 583 7.23 20.98 -14.15
C VAL A 583 8.61 20.80 -13.55
N ALA A 584 9.18 19.63 -13.74
CA ALA A 584 10.52 19.31 -13.31
C ALA A 584 11.59 19.97 -14.23
N PRO A 585 12.80 20.21 -13.74
CA PRO A 585 13.89 20.78 -14.54
C PRO A 585 14.27 19.96 -15.78
N ASN A 586 14.05 18.65 -15.77
CA ASN A 586 14.24 17.78 -16.94
C ASN A 586 13.11 17.85 -17.98
N GLY A 587 12.09 18.66 -17.74
CA GLY A 587 10.92 18.82 -18.61
C GLY A 587 9.78 17.86 -18.36
N ASP A 588 9.90 16.94 -17.41
CA ASP A 588 8.80 16.10 -16.96
C ASP A 588 7.71 16.96 -16.32
N GLN A 589 6.47 16.68 -16.67
CA GLN A 589 5.32 17.34 -16.07
C GLN A 589 4.66 16.38 -15.07
N TRP A 590 4.31 16.93 -13.93
CA TRP A 590 3.69 16.21 -12.83
C TRP A 590 2.32 16.79 -12.52
N ALA A 591 1.39 15.93 -12.17
CA ALA A 591 0.14 16.31 -11.56
C ALA A 591 -0.11 15.37 -10.37
N TYR A 592 -0.49 15.91 -9.23
CA TYR A 592 -0.78 15.07 -8.08
C TYR A 592 -1.99 15.61 -7.32
N GLY A 593 -2.79 14.69 -6.82
CA GLY A 593 -3.93 14.96 -5.95
C GLY A 593 -3.68 14.37 -4.56
N TYR A 594 -4.76 14.16 -3.82
CA TYR A 594 -4.70 13.65 -2.46
C TYR A 594 -3.99 12.28 -2.32
N SER A 595 -4.18 11.38 -3.28
CA SER A 595 -3.68 10.00 -3.19
C SER A 595 -3.12 9.45 -4.50
N ARG A 596 -2.89 10.29 -5.49
CA ARG A 596 -2.44 9.89 -6.82
C ARG A 596 -1.42 10.86 -7.37
N ILE A 597 -0.51 10.30 -8.14
CA ILE A 597 0.48 11.03 -8.90
C ILE A 597 0.35 10.65 -10.36
N TYR A 598 0.39 11.64 -11.22
CA TYR A 598 0.41 11.48 -12.67
C TYR A 598 1.67 12.13 -13.20
N ARG A 599 2.30 11.50 -14.18
CA ARG A 599 3.49 11.98 -14.83
C ARG A 599 3.35 11.96 -16.34
N ARG A 600 3.91 12.95 -16.97
CA ARG A 600 4.14 13.04 -18.41
C ARG A 600 5.61 13.34 -18.64
N SER A 601 6.36 12.42 -19.25
CA SER A 601 7.72 12.72 -19.71
C SER A 601 7.67 13.75 -20.85
N ALA A 602 8.77 14.45 -21.09
CA ALA A 602 8.84 15.56 -22.06
C ALA A 602 8.29 15.21 -23.46
N GLU A 603 8.43 13.97 -23.91
CA GLU A 603 7.95 13.46 -25.21
C GLU A 603 6.78 12.46 -25.07
N GLY A 604 6.25 12.24 -23.87
CA GLY A 604 5.28 11.20 -23.55
C GLY A 604 3.84 11.69 -23.39
N SER A 605 2.95 10.74 -23.13
CA SER A 605 1.58 10.97 -22.67
C SER A 605 1.50 10.91 -21.15
N TRP A 606 0.44 11.49 -20.59
CA TRP A 606 0.15 11.36 -19.14
C TRP A 606 -0.08 9.89 -18.76
N LYS A 607 0.50 9.51 -17.63
CA LYS A 607 0.34 8.18 -17.03
C LYS A 607 0.16 8.35 -15.53
N GLN A 608 -0.63 7.50 -14.93
CA GLN A 608 -0.70 7.39 -13.48
C GLN A 608 0.53 6.64 -12.97
N GLU A 609 1.17 7.15 -11.94
CA GLU A 609 2.29 6.49 -11.26
C GLU A 609 1.77 5.51 -10.19
N PRO A 610 2.46 4.39 -9.94
CA PRO A 610 1.97 3.30 -9.07
C PRO A 610 2.23 3.59 -7.59
N VAL A 611 1.80 4.73 -7.10
CA VAL A 611 2.11 5.21 -5.74
C VAL A 611 0.97 5.04 -4.73
N GLY A 612 -0.24 4.73 -5.16
CA GLY A 612 -1.43 4.73 -4.30
C GLY A 612 -1.33 3.79 -3.09
N SER A 613 -0.68 2.63 -3.26
CA SER A 613 -0.46 1.68 -2.15
C SER A 613 0.67 2.11 -1.20
N MET A 614 1.49 3.08 -1.57
CA MET A 614 2.61 3.59 -0.78
C MET A 614 2.18 4.72 0.15
N LEU A 615 1.12 5.44 -0.23
CA LEU A 615 0.68 6.63 0.47
C LEU A 615 -0.13 6.25 1.70
N ARG A 616 0.36 6.63 2.88
CA ARG A 616 -0.37 6.53 4.15
C ARG A 616 -1.16 7.79 4.49
N GLY A 617 -1.06 8.84 3.66
CA GLY A 617 -1.71 10.12 3.87
C GLY A 617 -1.82 10.95 2.61
N ALA A 618 -2.26 12.19 2.76
CA ALA A 618 -2.37 13.16 1.67
C ALA A 618 -0.99 13.56 1.15
N LEU A 619 -0.89 13.79 -0.15
CA LEU A 619 0.23 14.50 -0.75
C LEU A 619 0.08 16.00 -0.48
N GLU A 620 1.10 16.61 0.10
CA GLU A 620 1.04 18.01 0.54
C GLU A 620 1.89 18.93 -0.33
N ALA A 621 3.09 18.48 -0.73
CA ALA A 621 4.02 19.29 -1.49
C ALA A 621 4.92 18.46 -2.40
N HIS A 622 5.60 19.11 -3.32
CA HIS A 622 6.64 18.53 -4.15
C HIS A 622 7.89 19.40 -4.16
N SER A 623 9.01 18.79 -4.51
CA SER A 623 10.29 19.48 -4.73
C SER A 623 11.10 18.75 -5.80
N PHE A 624 12.07 19.43 -6.40
CA PHE A 624 12.95 18.86 -7.40
C PHE A 624 14.38 18.82 -6.86
N GLU A 625 15.04 17.67 -6.95
CA GLU A 625 16.43 17.50 -6.58
C GLU A 625 17.27 17.31 -7.85
N GLY A 626 18.09 18.31 -8.18
CA GLY A 626 18.85 18.31 -9.42
C GLY A 626 17.94 18.31 -10.66
N GLN A 627 18.34 17.57 -11.70
CA GLN A 627 17.55 17.43 -12.92
C GLN A 627 16.71 16.15 -12.95
N ASP A 628 17.07 15.12 -12.18
CA ASP A 628 16.58 13.77 -12.38
C ASP A 628 15.66 13.26 -11.26
N SER A 629 15.59 13.94 -10.13
CA SER A 629 14.80 13.46 -9.00
C SER A 629 13.67 14.40 -8.63
N THR A 630 12.49 13.83 -8.40
CA THR A 630 11.30 14.53 -7.91
C THR A 630 10.89 13.95 -6.56
N LEU A 631 10.61 14.81 -5.61
CA LEU A 631 10.25 14.47 -4.24
C LEU A 631 8.83 14.91 -3.96
N PHE A 632 8.10 14.09 -3.23
CA PHE A 632 6.75 14.41 -2.78
C PHE A 632 6.65 14.22 -1.27
N ALA A 633 6.16 15.23 -0.59
CA ALA A 633 5.80 15.13 0.82
C ALA A 633 4.42 14.47 0.95
N ALA A 634 4.34 13.48 1.80
CA ALA A 634 3.10 12.80 2.14
C ALA A 634 3.10 12.57 3.66
N ASN A 635 2.10 13.04 4.35
CA ASN A 635 1.84 12.95 5.80
C ASN A 635 2.87 12.16 6.65
N GLY A 636 4.07 12.75 6.85
CA GLY A 636 5.18 12.14 7.60
C GLY A 636 6.12 11.24 6.79
N GLU A 637 5.91 11.08 5.50
CA GLU A 637 6.78 10.30 4.60
C GLU A 637 7.24 11.18 3.43
N VAL A 638 8.36 10.84 2.83
CA VAL A 638 8.82 11.45 1.59
C VAL A 638 8.92 10.38 0.52
N LEU A 639 8.21 10.58 -0.58
CA LEU A 639 8.36 9.78 -1.79
C LEU A 639 9.38 10.44 -2.70
N ARG A 640 10.29 9.65 -3.24
CA ARG A 640 11.27 10.08 -4.22
C ARG A 640 11.10 9.30 -5.51
N HIS A 641 11.12 10.00 -6.62
CA HIS A 641 11.14 9.43 -7.97
C HIS A 641 12.45 9.80 -8.67
N ASP A 642 13.17 8.81 -9.19
CA ASP A 642 14.40 8.99 -9.95
C ASP A 642 14.16 8.68 -11.44
N ALA A 643 14.22 9.70 -12.29
CA ALA A 643 13.83 9.61 -13.71
C ALA A 643 14.67 8.61 -14.55
N GLY A 644 15.89 8.33 -14.12
CA GLY A 644 16.80 7.39 -14.82
C GLY A 644 16.63 5.93 -14.44
N SER A 645 15.79 5.60 -13.46
CA SER A 645 15.58 4.23 -12.99
C SER A 645 14.46 3.54 -13.76
N ALA A 646 14.72 2.34 -14.27
CA ALA A 646 13.72 1.60 -15.02
C ALA A 646 12.61 1.10 -14.07
N THR A 647 11.36 1.45 -14.37
CA THR A 647 10.22 0.74 -13.82
C THR A 647 9.97 -0.47 -14.71
N ALA A 648 10.65 -1.58 -14.42
CA ALA A 648 10.46 -2.80 -15.19
C ALA A 648 9.16 -3.50 -14.75
N GLY A 649 8.51 -4.16 -15.68
CA GLY A 649 7.51 -5.16 -15.33
C GLY A 649 6.52 -5.45 -16.44
N ALA A 650 6.28 -6.75 -16.64
CA ALA A 650 5.19 -7.23 -17.48
C ALA A 650 3.84 -6.73 -16.96
N SER A 651 2.90 -6.51 -17.85
CA SER A 651 1.53 -6.23 -17.45
C SER A 651 0.90 -7.49 -16.89
N PRO A 652 0.25 -7.43 -15.71
CA PRO A 652 -0.49 -8.58 -15.21
C PRO A 652 -1.62 -8.92 -16.19
N THR A 653 -1.94 -10.22 -16.29
CA THR A 653 -2.96 -10.71 -17.21
C THR A 653 -4.26 -10.97 -16.46
N LEU A 654 -5.35 -10.35 -16.93
CA LEU A 654 -6.68 -10.61 -16.41
C LEU A 654 -7.09 -12.05 -16.74
N SER A 655 -7.60 -12.76 -15.76
CA SER A 655 -8.05 -14.13 -15.94
C SER A 655 -9.45 -14.37 -15.36
N LEU A 656 -10.19 -15.27 -16.01
CA LEU A 656 -11.42 -15.83 -15.49
C LEU A 656 -11.06 -16.95 -14.51
N ARG A 657 -11.42 -16.80 -13.23
CA ARG A 657 -11.02 -17.69 -12.14
C ARG A 657 -12.04 -18.76 -11.84
N ALA A 658 -13.30 -18.44 -11.97
CA ALA A 658 -14.37 -19.40 -11.83
C ALA A 658 -15.59 -18.92 -12.58
N VAL A 659 -16.33 -19.87 -13.12
CA VAL A 659 -17.70 -19.70 -13.60
C VAL A 659 -18.57 -20.66 -12.84
N GLU A 660 -19.55 -20.15 -12.13
CA GLU A 660 -20.43 -20.94 -11.28
C GLU A 660 -21.86 -20.84 -11.79
N HIS A 661 -22.51 -21.99 -11.95
CA HIS A 661 -23.95 -22.08 -12.07
C HIS A 661 -24.55 -22.18 -10.67
N LEU A 662 -25.44 -21.29 -10.31
CA LEU A 662 -26.12 -21.31 -9.02
C LEU A 662 -27.43 -22.10 -9.17
N ASP A 663 -27.60 -23.10 -8.33
CA ASP A 663 -28.84 -23.87 -8.29
C ASP A 663 -29.99 -23.09 -7.62
N GLU A 664 -31.15 -23.71 -7.46
CA GLU A 664 -32.33 -23.07 -6.87
C GLU A 664 -32.15 -22.68 -5.40
N ASN A 665 -31.14 -23.22 -4.71
CA ASN A 665 -30.77 -22.93 -3.33
C ASN A 665 -29.53 -22.00 -3.27
N ASP A 666 -29.14 -21.37 -4.40
CA ASP A 666 -27.95 -20.55 -4.53
C ASP A 666 -26.61 -21.30 -4.27
N GLN A 667 -26.61 -22.63 -4.34
CA GLN A 667 -25.40 -23.42 -4.22
C GLN A 667 -24.60 -23.38 -5.52
N PRO A 668 -23.33 -23.07 -5.49
CA PRO A 668 -22.50 -22.96 -6.68
C PRO A 668 -22.12 -24.33 -7.21
N GLN A 669 -22.27 -24.50 -8.51
CA GLN A 669 -21.74 -25.63 -9.28
C GLN A 669 -20.72 -25.07 -10.28
N ALA A 670 -19.46 -25.46 -10.14
CA ALA A 670 -18.39 -24.97 -11.00
C ALA A 670 -18.57 -25.47 -12.45
N LEU A 671 -18.36 -24.57 -13.41
CA LEU A 671 -18.40 -24.85 -14.85
C LEU A 671 -16.98 -24.81 -15.42
N PRO A 672 -16.70 -25.56 -16.50
CA PRO A 672 -15.43 -25.44 -17.20
C PRO A 672 -15.16 -23.99 -17.65
N LEU A 673 -13.94 -23.51 -17.42
CA LEU A 673 -13.53 -22.15 -17.84
C LEU A 673 -13.45 -22.01 -19.36
N GLN A 674 -13.12 -23.10 -20.07
CA GLN A 674 -13.06 -23.19 -21.51
C GLN A 674 -13.89 -24.39 -21.99
N PRO A 675 -15.22 -24.27 -22.03
CA PRO A 675 -16.05 -25.38 -22.43
C PRO A 675 -15.89 -25.69 -23.94
N VAL A 676 -15.82 -26.95 -24.28
CA VAL A 676 -15.72 -27.45 -25.69
C VAL A 676 -16.92 -26.97 -26.52
N ALA A 677 -18.08 -26.83 -25.90
CA ALA A 677 -19.29 -26.27 -26.49
C ALA A 677 -19.94 -25.29 -25.53
N ALA A 678 -20.54 -24.23 -26.03
CA ALA A 678 -21.23 -23.24 -25.22
C ALA A 678 -22.28 -23.91 -24.31
N PRO A 679 -22.18 -23.78 -22.97
CA PRO A 679 -23.14 -24.34 -22.01
C PRO A 679 -24.54 -23.79 -22.30
N ARG A 680 -25.56 -24.62 -22.10
CA ARG A 680 -26.96 -24.28 -22.37
C ARG A 680 -27.75 -24.32 -21.07
N PHE A 681 -28.45 -23.23 -20.76
CA PHE A 681 -29.24 -23.11 -19.53
C PHE A 681 -30.70 -22.83 -19.88
N SER A 682 -31.64 -23.39 -19.13
CA SER A 682 -33.02 -22.93 -19.26
C SER A 682 -33.17 -21.56 -18.62
N GLN A 683 -34.04 -20.70 -19.18
CA GLN A 683 -34.24 -19.35 -18.62
C GLN A 683 -34.64 -19.37 -17.14
N ALA A 684 -35.39 -20.35 -16.68
CA ALA A 684 -35.83 -20.44 -15.29
C ALA A 684 -34.68 -20.80 -14.31
N GLN A 685 -33.71 -21.57 -14.78
CA GLN A 685 -32.56 -22.05 -14.00
C GLN A 685 -31.31 -21.27 -14.27
N MET A 686 -31.39 -20.22 -15.13
CA MET A 686 -30.20 -19.43 -15.49
C MET A 686 -29.81 -18.52 -14.32
N ALA A 687 -28.75 -18.88 -13.63
CA ALA A 687 -28.04 -18.05 -12.67
C ALA A 687 -26.54 -18.37 -12.79
N LEU A 688 -25.77 -17.46 -13.40
CA LEU A 688 -24.34 -17.61 -13.59
C LEU A 688 -23.60 -16.53 -12.81
N ARG A 689 -22.53 -16.94 -12.15
CA ARG A 689 -21.62 -16.08 -11.42
C ARG A 689 -20.22 -16.21 -12.02
N PHE A 690 -19.66 -15.09 -12.41
CA PHE A 690 -18.31 -15.01 -12.96
C PHE A 690 -17.38 -14.39 -11.94
N HIS A 691 -16.22 -15.00 -11.72
CA HIS A 691 -15.14 -14.50 -10.90
C HIS A 691 -13.95 -14.18 -11.77
N ILE A 692 -13.50 -12.94 -11.74
CA ILE A 692 -12.35 -12.45 -12.50
C ILE A 692 -11.30 -11.91 -11.53
N ALA A 693 -10.03 -12.05 -11.89
CA ALA A 693 -8.93 -11.49 -11.11
C ALA A 693 -7.79 -11.00 -12.02
N LEU A 694 -7.26 -9.85 -11.68
CA LEU A 694 -6.01 -9.31 -12.19
C LEU A 694 -4.99 -9.34 -11.05
N PRO A 695 -3.94 -10.17 -11.11
CA PRO A 695 -2.95 -10.30 -10.05
C PRO A 695 -1.91 -9.15 -10.11
N ASP A 696 -2.36 -7.93 -9.90
CA ASP A 696 -1.50 -6.76 -9.72
C ASP A 696 -1.18 -6.57 -8.25
N TYR A 697 0.02 -6.97 -7.84
CA TYR A 697 0.46 -6.91 -6.45
C TYR A 697 1.11 -5.59 -6.06
N ARG A 698 1.39 -4.71 -7.03
CA ARG A 698 1.93 -3.37 -6.76
C ARG A 698 0.86 -2.43 -6.22
N SER A 699 -0.35 -2.52 -6.77
CA SER A 699 -1.43 -1.56 -6.53
C SER A 699 -2.80 -2.24 -6.42
N ILE A 700 -2.88 -3.28 -5.58
CA ILE A 700 -4.04 -4.17 -5.47
C ILE A 700 -5.37 -3.45 -5.19
N GLY A 701 -5.34 -2.31 -4.48
CA GLY A 701 -6.51 -1.48 -4.19
C GLY A 701 -6.96 -0.59 -5.34
N GLU A 702 -6.14 -0.43 -6.38
CA GLU A 702 -6.40 0.48 -7.51
C GLU A 702 -6.92 -0.23 -8.74
N VAL A 703 -6.91 -1.57 -8.74
CA VAL A 703 -7.43 -2.37 -9.85
C VAL A 703 -8.92 -2.10 -10.02
N ARG A 704 -9.32 -1.82 -11.26
CA ARG A 704 -10.72 -1.59 -11.62
C ARG A 704 -11.13 -2.54 -12.74
N TYR A 705 -12.36 -2.98 -12.70
CA TYR A 705 -12.93 -3.96 -13.63
C TYR A 705 -14.12 -3.37 -14.35
N GLN A 706 -14.26 -3.73 -15.62
CA GLN A 706 -15.45 -3.48 -16.42
C GLN A 706 -15.89 -4.79 -17.06
N VAL A 707 -17.18 -5.02 -17.12
CA VAL A 707 -17.76 -6.16 -17.80
C VAL A 707 -18.78 -5.73 -18.84
N HIS A 708 -18.95 -6.59 -19.82
CA HIS A 708 -19.95 -6.45 -20.88
C HIS A 708 -20.51 -7.83 -21.19
N LEU A 709 -21.79 -7.99 -21.04
CA LEU A 709 -22.50 -9.21 -21.48
C LEU A 709 -23.11 -8.95 -22.86
N ALA A 710 -22.35 -9.27 -23.92
CA ALA A 710 -22.86 -9.12 -25.29
C ALA A 710 -24.11 -10.01 -25.50
N GLY A 711 -25.15 -9.41 -26.06
CA GLY A 711 -26.50 -9.97 -26.16
C GLY A 711 -27.46 -9.44 -25.08
N PHE A 712 -26.95 -8.74 -24.04
CA PHE A 712 -27.75 -8.10 -22.99
C PHE A 712 -27.41 -6.63 -22.79
N ASP A 713 -26.11 -6.33 -22.62
CA ASP A 713 -25.63 -4.97 -22.40
C ASP A 713 -25.39 -4.26 -23.74
N GLN A 714 -25.64 -2.96 -23.80
CA GLN A 714 -25.36 -2.14 -25.01
C GLN A 714 -23.87 -1.74 -25.10
N ARG A 715 -23.19 -1.63 -23.95
CA ARG A 715 -21.78 -1.23 -23.82
C ARG A 715 -21.21 -1.79 -22.54
N PHE A 716 -19.90 -1.71 -22.38
CA PHE A 716 -19.26 -1.98 -21.09
C PHE A 716 -19.87 -1.11 -19.98
N GLY A 717 -20.07 -1.69 -18.81
CA GLY A 717 -20.46 -0.99 -17.60
C GLY A 717 -19.42 0.04 -17.13
N ASP A 718 -19.65 0.71 -16.03
CA ASP A 718 -18.67 1.63 -15.45
C ASP A 718 -17.53 0.83 -14.76
N TRP A 719 -16.36 1.47 -14.64
CA TRP A 719 -15.23 0.90 -13.91
C TRP A 719 -15.58 0.72 -12.42
N SER A 720 -15.41 -0.48 -11.89
CA SER A 720 -15.78 -0.84 -10.51
C SER A 720 -14.69 -1.68 -9.85
N GLU A 721 -14.75 -1.80 -8.53
CA GLU A 721 -13.88 -2.70 -7.76
C GLU A 721 -14.41 -4.14 -7.72
N SER A 722 -15.62 -4.35 -8.21
CA SER A 722 -16.26 -5.66 -8.18
C SER A 722 -15.49 -6.65 -9.05
N ARG A 723 -15.21 -7.81 -8.48
CA ARG A 723 -14.54 -8.95 -9.12
C ARG A 723 -15.48 -10.11 -9.38
N THR A 724 -16.74 -9.94 -8.95
CA THR A 724 -17.76 -10.98 -9.05
C THR A 724 -19.01 -10.40 -9.67
N TYR A 725 -19.47 -11.01 -10.73
CA TYR A 725 -20.64 -10.57 -11.50
C TYR A 725 -21.62 -11.71 -11.61
N THR A 726 -22.88 -11.45 -11.23
CA THR A 726 -23.93 -12.47 -11.23
C THR A 726 -25.06 -12.05 -12.16
N TYR A 727 -25.38 -12.90 -13.12
CA TYR A 727 -26.49 -12.71 -14.03
C TYR A 727 -27.56 -13.77 -13.74
N ARG A 728 -28.80 -13.36 -13.65
CA ARG A 728 -29.91 -14.25 -13.35
C ARG A 728 -31.06 -14.02 -14.35
N ARG A 729 -31.71 -15.11 -14.75
CA ARG A 729 -32.95 -15.08 -15.56
C ARG A 729 -32.82 -14.25 -16.82
N LEU A 730 -31.71 -14.33 -17.53
CA LEU A 730 -31.56 -13.67 -18.82
C LEU A 730 -32.60 -14.15 -19.82
N PRO A 731 -33.04 -13.31 -20.76
CA PRO A 731 -33.88 -13.73 -21.86
C PRO A 731 -33.23 -14.86 -22.69
N PRO A 732 -34.02 -15.67 -23.41
CA PRO A 732 -33.45 -16.65 -24.33
C PRO A 732 -32.58 -15.96 -25.39
N GLY A 733 -31.39 -16.50 -25.64
CA GLY A 733 -30.41 -15.91 -26.56
C GLY A 733 -29.01 -16.50 -26.37
N GLU A 734 -28.12 -16.07 -27.23
CA GLU A 734 -26.68 -16.36 -27.15
C GLU A 734 -26.00 -15.19 -26.46
N TYR A 735 -25.16 -15.49 -25.50
CA TYR A 735 -24.47 -14.50 -24.69
C TYR A 735 -22.97 -14.73 -24.68
N ARG A 736 -22.24 -13.61 -24.63
CA ARG A 736 -20.78 -13.61 -24.52
C ARG A 736 -20.37 -12.69 -23.39
N PHE A 737 -19.85 -13.26 -22.31
CA PHE A 737 -19.29 -12.51 -21.19
C PHE A 737 -17.88 -12.05 -21.55
N GLU A 738 -17.69 -10.75 -21.55
CA GLU A 738 -16.44 -10.05 -21.81
C GLU A 738 -16.07 -9.26 -20.57
N ALA A 739 -14.80 -9.27 -20.19
CA ALA A 739 -14.32 -8.50 -19.06
C ALA A 739 -12.97 -7.88 -19.39
N ARG A 740 -12.75 -6.69 -18.87
CA ARG A 740 -11.46 -6.04 -18.88
C ARG A 740 -11.14 -5.46 -17.52
N ALA A 741 -9.86 -5.42 -17.20
CA ALA A 741 -9.38 -4.80 -15.97
C ALA A 741 -8.32 -3.77 -16.31
N ARG A 742 -8.29 -2.72 -15.51
CA ARG A 742 -7.25 -1.70 -15.52
C ARG A 742 -6.46 -1.79 -14.24
N ASP A 743 -5.14 -1.92 -14.34
CA ASP A 743 -4.24 -1.90 -13.20
C ASP A 743 -4.01 -0.47 -12.67
N GLY A 744 -3.25 -0.35 -11.57
CA GLY A 744 -2.93 0.93 -10.98
C GLY A 744 -2.12 1.88 -11.89
N LEU A 745 -1.47 1.35 -12.93
CA LEU A 745 -0.76 2.12 -13.96
C LEU A 745 -1.66 2.55 -15.13
N GLY A 746 -2.94 2.20 -15.09
CA GLY A 746 -3.87 2.49 -16.18
C GLY A 746 -3.79 1.52 -17.37
N ARG A 747 -2.96 0.46 -17.31
CA ARG A 747 -2.84 -0.54 -18.37
C ARG A 747 -4.07 -1.45 -18.35
N VAL A 748 -4.61 -1.75 -19.52
CA VAL A 748 -5.83 -2.55 -19.66
C VAL A 748 -5.48 -3.96 -20.15
N SER A 749 -6.02 -4.96 -19.44
CA SER A 749 -5.97 -6.37 -19.82
C SER A 749 -7.39 -6.91 -19.97
N GLU A 750 -7.60 -7.82 -20.94
CA GLU A 750 -8.91 -8.41 -21.27
C GLU A 750 -8.86 -9.92 -21.16
N ILE A 751 -10.00 -10.54 -20.80
CA ILE A 751 -10.14 -12.02 -20.82
C ILE A 751 -10.56 -12.53 -22.19
N ALA A 752 -10.27 -13.80 -22.46
CA ALA A 752 -10.96 -14.54 -23.52
C ALA A 752 -12.44 -14.62 -23.19
N PRO A 753 -13.35 -14.31 -24.15
CA PRO A 753 -14.78 -14.29 -23.88
C PRO A 753 -15.32 -15.66 -23.49
N PHE A 754 -16.21 -15.70 -22.49
CA PHE A 754 -16.95 -16.91 -22.13
C PHE A 754 -18.33 -16.88 -22.78
N THR A 755 -18.63 -17.87 -23.62
CA THR A 755 -19.91 -17.95 -24.37
C THR A 755 -20.85 -18.95 -23.74
N PHE A 756 -22.15 -18.63 -23.69
CA PHE A 756 -23.20 -19.53 -23.23
C PHE A 756 -24.54 -19.21 -23.91
N VAL A 757 -25.48 -20.14 -23.83
CA VAL A 757 -26.79 -20.04 -24.48
C VAL A 757 -27.88 -20.19 -23.43
N VAL A 758 -28.82 -19.26 -23.40
CA VAL A 758 -30.05 -19.38 -22.63
C VAL A 758 -31.16 -19.84 -23.55
N VAL A 759 -31.71 -21.00 -23.28
CA VAL A 759 -32.79 -21.56 -24.09
C VAL A 759 -34.16 -21.25 -23.49
N GLU A 760 -35.10 -21.02 -24.38
CA GLU A 760 -36.49 -20.81 -24.00
C GLU A 760 -37.04 -22.08 -23.33
N PRO A 761 -37.75 -22.02 -22.21
CA PRO A 761 -38.42 -23.16 -21.63
C PRO A 761 -39.35 -23.81 -22.65
N TRP A 762 -39.33 -25.14 -22.73
CA TRP A 762 -40.10 -25.91 -23.75
C TRP A 762 -41.57 -25.51 -23.78
N PHE A 763 -42.13 -25.12 -22.62
CA PHE A 763 -43.55 -24.73 -22.52
C PHE A 763 -43.82 -23.33 -23.12
N ASN A 764 -42.79 -22.54 -23.38
CA ASN A 764 -42.86 -21.23 -24.04
C ASN A 764 -42.67 -21.36 -25.58
N THR A 765 -42.14 -22.45 -26.07
CA THR A 765 -42.01 -22.74 -27.50
C THR A 765 -43.36 -22.98 -28.14
N ALA A 766 -43.47 -22.83 -29.45
CA ALA A 766 -44.73 -23.12 -30.17
C ALA A 766 -45.28 -24.53 -29.88
N TRP A 767 -44.36 -25.49 -29.72
CA TRP A 767 -44.71 -26.88 -29.34
C TRP A 767 -45.21 -27.08 -27.92
N GLY A 768 -44.87 -26.21 -26.98
CA GLY A 768 -45.39 -26.19 -25.62
C GLY A 768 -46.65 -25.32 -25.49
N ARG A 769 -46.67 -24.18 -26.14
CA ARG A 769 -47.80 -23.22 -26.04
C ARG A 769 -49.08 -23.74 -26.69
N VAL A 770 -48.99 -24.40 -27.85
CA VAL A 770 -50.17 -24.90 -28.55
C VAL A 770 -50.88 -26.04 -27.75
N PRO A 771 -50.16 -27.08 -27.28
CA PRO A 771 -50.80 -28.08 -26.40
C PRO A 771 -51.24 -27.48 -25.03
N GLY A 772 -50.45 -26.54 -24.48
CA GLY A 772 -50.81 -25.86 -23.26
C GLY A 772 -52.10 -25.04 -23.39
N LEU A 773 -52.25 -24.26 -24.45
CA LEU A 773 -53.47 -23.48 -24.74
C LEU A 773 -54.67 -24.41 -25.02
N LEU A 774 -54.44 -25.53 -25.69
CA LEU A 774 -55.46 -26.53 -25.91
C LEU A 774 -55.87 -27.20 -24.61
N LEU A 775 -54.92 -27.50 -23.71
CA LEU A 775 -55.17 -28.07 -22.37
C LEU A 775 -55.89 -27.05 -21.47
N ILE A 776 -55.43 -25.79 -21.52
CA ILE A 776 -56.09 -24.67 -20.79
C ILE A 776 -57.51 -24.47 -21.35
N GLY A 777 -57.68 -24.50 -22.65
CA GLY A 777 -59.05 -24.41 -23.26
C GLY A 777 -59.94 -25.58 -22.83
N LEU A 778 -59.43 -26.83 -22.90
CA LEU A 778 -60.15 -28.00 -22.44
C LEU A 778 -60.40 -27.99 -20.92
N THR A 779 -59.42 -27.56 -20.11
CA THR A 779 -59.62 -27.42 -18.65
C THR A 779 -60.55 -26.26 -18.32
N ALA A 780 -60.51 -25.15 -19.08
CA ALA A 780 -61.43 -24.05 -18.90
C ALA A 780 -62.88 -24.45 -19.21
N VAL A 781 -63.10 -25.23 -20.31
CA VAL A 781 -64.41 -25.81 -20.67
C VAL A 781 -64.84 -26.80 -19.57
N PHE A 782 -63.94 -27.69 -19.12
CA PHE A 782 -64.24 -28.61 -18.05
C PHE A 782 -64.46 -27.91 -16.68
N ALA A 783 -63.60 -26.92 -16.36
CA ALA A 783 -63.81 -26.10 -15.17
C ALA A 783 -65.08 -25.26 -15.24
N GLY A 784 -65.41 -24.72 -16.43
CA GLY A 784 -66.65 -23.99 -16.66
C GLY A 784 -67.87 -24.85 -16.42
N LEU A 785 -67.80 -26.11 -16.89
CA LEU A 785 -68.87 -27.11 -16.63
C LEU A 785 -68.89 -27.57 -15.18
N LEU A 786 -67.71 -27.66 -14.53
CA LEU A 786 -67.60 -28.00 -13.09
C LEU A 786 -68.03 -26.84 -12.19
N VAL A 787 -67.58 -25.60 -12.53
CA VAL A 787 -67.96 -24.37 -11.80
C VAL A 787 -69.42 -24.07 -11.94
N ALA A 788 -70.03 -24.32 -13.10
CA ALA A 788 -71.52 -24.24 -13.26
C ALA A 788 -72.22 -25.23 -12.32
N ARG A 789 -71.62 -26.42 -12.07
CA ARG A 789 -72.13 -27.44 -11.15
C ARG A 789 -71.84 -27.17 -9.70
N LEU A 790 -70.70 -26.48 -9.37
CA LEU A 790 -70.27 -26.18 -8.00
C LEU A 790 -70.76 -24.87 -7.46
N ARG A 791 -71.02 -23.87 -8.33
CA ARG A 791 -71.54 -22.54 -7.94
C ARG A 791 -72.89 -22.58 -7.23
N THR A 792 -73.66 -23.63 -7.47
CA THR A 792 -74.90 -23.81 -6.74
C THR A 792 -74.75 -24.38 -5.33
N ARG A 793 -73.52 -24.84 -4.97
CA ARG A 793 -73.29 -25.45 -3.64
C ARG A 793 -72.35 -24.64 -2.70
N ARG A 794 -71.66 -23.59 -3.16
CA ARG A 794 -70.59 -22.97 -2.35
C ARG A 794 -70.83 -21.56 -1.88
N LEU A 795 -71.89 -20.90 -2.23
CA LEU A 795 -72.16 -19.52 -1.82
C LEU A 795 -72.53 -19.32 -0.30
N ALA A 796 -72.60 -20.43 0.41
CA ALA A 796 -72.99 -20.37 1.85
C ALA A 796 -71.79 -20.53 2.85
N LEU A 797 -70.59 -20.92 2.41
CA LEU A 797 -69.52 -21.28 3.33
C LEU A 797 -68.26 -20.37 3.33
N GLU A 798 -68.18 -19.45 2.41
CA GLU A 798 -66.94 -18.69 2.19
C GLU A 798 -66.86 -17.34 2.88
N LYS A 799 -67.91 -16.88 3.54
CA LYS A 799 -67.88 -15.61 4.25
C LYS A 799 -67.15 -15.59 5.59
N PHE A 800 -66.86 -16.77 6.12
CA PHE A 800 -66.28 -16.86 7.47
C PHE A 800 -64.74 -17.07 7.51
N ARG A 801 -64.11 -17.42 6.41
CA ARG A 801 -62.66 -17.77 6.46
C ARG A 801 -61.68 -16.70 6.09
N LEU A 802 -62.11 -15.64 5.48
CA LEU A 802 -61.24 -14.58 4.97
C LEU A 802 -60.81 -13.48 5.99
N GLU A 803 -61.52 -13.43 7.08
CA GLU A 803 -61.23 -12.41 8.12
C GLU A 803 -60.09 -12.80 9.07
N GLU A 804 -59.85 -14.06 9.28
CA GLU A 804 -58.80 -14.54 10.19
C GLU A 804 -57.37 -14.54 9.60
N GLU A 805 -57.22 -14.69 8.27
CA GLU A 805 -55.92 -14.87 7.65
C GLU A 805 -55.13 -13.57 7.41
N VAL A 806 -55.83 -12.43 7.31
CA VAL A 806 -55.18 -11.13 7.08
C VAL A 806 -54.52 -10.59 8.37
N GLN A 807 -55.10 -10.97 9.52
CA GLN A 807 -54.58 -10.45 10.80
C GLN A 807 -53.25 -11.11 11.25
N SER A 808 -53.03 -12.36 10.82
CA SER A 808 -51.82 -13.12 11.27
C SER A 808 -50.55 -12.71 10.49
N ARG A 809 -50.70 -12.33 9.23
CA ARG A 809 -49.52 -12.00 8.38
C ARG A 809 -48.90 -10.63 8.67
N THR A 810 -49.72 -9.68 9.12
CA THR A 810 -49.25 -8.33 9.42
C THR A 810 -48.38 -8.30 10.68
N LEU A 811 -48.68 -9.12 11.66
CA LEU A 811 -47.92 -9.20 12.91
C LEU A 811 -46.51 -9.86 12.76
N ALA A 812 -46.37 -10.77 11.78
CA ALA A 812 -45.09 -11.45 11.56
C ALA A 812 -44.05 -10.55 10.87
N LEU A 813 -44.47 -9.64 10.00
CA LEU A 813 -43.59 -8.74 9.27
C LEU A 813 -43.01 -7.64 10.15
N GLU A 814 -43.84 -7.13 11.11
CA GLU A 814 -43.39 -6.10 12.06
C GLU A 814 -42.38 -6.64 13.08
N ALA A 815 -42.44 -7.93 13.41
CA ALA A 815 -41.49 -8.56 14.33
C ALA A 815 -40.11 -8.78 13.70
N ALA A 816 -40.06 -9.07 12.39
CA ALA A 816 -38.81 -9.30 11.67
C ALA A 816 -38.03 -7.99 11.46
N ASN A 817 -38.74 -6.90 11.15
CA ASN A 817 -38.10 -5.58 10.98
C ASN A 817 -37.50 -5.04 12.29
N ARG A 818 -38.19 -5.26 13.43
CA ARG A 818 -37.64 -4.86 14.74
C ARG A 818 -36.42 -5.65 15.18
N ARG A 819 -36.22 -6.88 14.67
CA ARG A 819 -35.02 -7.67 14.96
C ARG A 819 -33.80 -7.22 14.18
N LEU A 820 -33.99 -6.82 12.94
CA LEU A 820 -32.89 -6.33 12.07
C LEU A 820 -32.37 -4.98 12.55
N ASP A 821 -33.24 -4.11 13.03
CA ASP A 821 -32.85 -2.78 13.54
C ASP A 821 -32.04 -2.88 14.84
N LYS A 822 -32.39 -3.83 15.72
CA LYS A 822 -31.64 -4.06 16.94
C LYS A 822 -30.22 -4.62 16.71
N MET A 823 -30.03 -5.44 15.69
CA MET A 823 -28.72 -6.06 15.41
C MET A 823 -27.73 -5.08 14.75
N ALA A 824 -28.21 -4.01 14.14
CA ALA A 824 -27.34 -3.04 13.45
C ALA A 824 -26.71 -1.99 14.40
N HIS A 825 -27.29 -1.82 15.61
CA HIS A 825 -26.97 -0.68 16.48
C HIS A 825 -26.46 -1.06 17.87
N LEU A 826 -26.44 -2.34 18.22
CA LEU A 826 -25.95 -2.80 19.53
C LEU A 826 -24.62 -3.55 19.38
N ASP A 827 -23.82 -3.53 20.43
CA ASP A 827 -22.62 -4.36 20.58
C ASP A 827 -23.02 -5.79 20.93
N GLY A 828 -22.46 -6.76 20.21
CA GLY A 828 -22.86 -8.17 20.31
C GLY A 828 -22.51 -8.84 21.63
N LEU A 829 -21.58 -8.29 22.41
CA LEU A 829 -21.19 -8.81 23.73
C LEU A 829 -21.95 -8.11 24.87
N THR A 830 -21.99 -6.80 24.82
CA THR A 830 -22.43 -5.99 25.97
C THR A 830 -23.88 -5.47 25.82
N GLU A 831 -24.50 -5.64 24.68
CA GLU A 831 -25.85 -5.22 24.31
C GLU A 831 -26.14 -3.73 24.44
N ILE A 832 -25.14 -2.90 24.73
CA ILE A 832 -25.27 -1.43 24.65
C ILE A 832 -24.99 -0.95 23.23
N PRO A 833 -25.28 0.32 22.92
CA PRO A 833 -24.93 0.94 21.65
C PRO A 833 -23.49 0.62 21.21
N ASN A 834 -23.35 0.17 19.97
CA ASN A 834 -22.03 -0.07 19.38
C ASN A 834 -21.44 1.24 18.85
N ARG A 835 -20.20 1.18 18.39
CA ARG A 835 -19.48 2.33 17.84
C ARG A 835 -20.25 3.05 16.71
N ARG A 836 -20.98 2.30 15.89
CA ARG A 836 -21.79 2.88 14.79
C ARG A 836 -22.93 3.73 15.37
N ARG A 837 -23.66 3.19 16.30
CA ARG A 837 -24.74 3.92 16.99
C ARG A 837 -24.23 5.13 17.78
N LEU A 838 -23.05 5.01 18.38
CA LEU A 838 -22.39 6.13 19.06
C LEU A 838 -22.07 7.27 18.08
N ASN A 839 -21.51 6.96 16.91
CA ASN A 839 -21.16 7.96 15.90
C ASN A 839 -22.40 8.71 15.40
N ASP A 840 -23.47 7.97 15.12
CA ASP A 840 -24.75 8.54 14.70
C ASP A 840 -25.30 9.45 15.81
N TYR A 841 -25.27 8.97 17.05
CA TYR A 841 -25.77 9.71 18.21
C TYR A 841 -24.94 10.95 18.53
N LEU A 842 -23.63 10.85 18.48
CA LEU A 842 -22.72 11.98 18.67
C LEU A 842 -22.98 13.10 17.65
N SER A 843 -23.17 12.72 16.39
CA SER A 843 -23.44 13.68 15.32
C SER A 843 -24.79 14.37 15.52
N GLU A 844 -25.81 13.60 15.90
CA GLU A 844 -27.18 14.12 16.20
C GLU A 844 -27.18 15.06 17.40
N VAL A 845 -26.53 14.63 18.49
CA VAL A 845 -26.46 15.41 19.73
C VAL A 845 -25.64 16.67 19.53
N TRP A 846 -24.53 16.59 18.81
CA TRP A 846 -23.68 17.74 18.52
C TRP A 846 -24.43 18.83 17.79
N ALA A 847 -25.11 18.47 16.69
CA ALA A 847 -25.95 19.40 15.94
C ALA A 847 -27.07 20.02 16.79
N ARG A 848 -27.81 19.18 17.53
CA ARG A 848 -28.91 19.61 18.39
C ARG A 848 -28.46 20.56 19.53
N CYS A 849 -27.33 20.25 20.14
CA CYS A 849 -26.80 21.09 21.22
C CYS A 849 -26.15 22.38 20.69
N ALA A 850 -25.56 22.35 19.47
CA ALA A 850 -25.12 23.57 18.80
C ALA A 850 -26.24 24.55 18.54
N GLU A 851 -27.39 24.08 18.05
CA GLU A 851 -28.59 24.90 17.83
C GLU A 851 -29.17 25.48 19.12
N GLN A 852 -29.06 24.73 20.23
CA GLN A 852 -29.60 25.09 21.51
C GLN A 852 -28.65 25.89 22.41
N GLY A 853 -27.38 26.05 22.00
CA GLY A 853 -26.35 26.66 22.83
C GLY A 853 -26.03 25.90 24.11
N ARG A 854 -26.28 24.56 24.14
CA ARG A 854 -26.10 23.71 25.31
C ARG A 854 -24.76 23.01 25.22
N PRO A 855 -24.07 22.78 26.34
CA PRO A 855 -22.82 22.02 26.32
C PRO A 855 -23.04 20.54 25.98
N VAL A 856 -22.05 19.91 25.40
CA VAL A 856 -21.97 18.45 25.29
C VAL A 856 -20.73 18.02 26.03
N SER A 857 -20.93 17.12 26.99
CA SER A 857 -19.79 16.46 27.63
C SER A 857 -19.59 15.06 27.07
N VAL A 858 -18.36 14.69 26.89
CA VAL A 858 -17.94 13.34 26.51
C VAL A 858 -16.98 12.79 27.56
N LEU A 859 -17.18 11.56 27.93
CA LEU A 859 -16.29 10.78 28.78
C LEU A 859 -15.76 9.61 27.97
N VAL A 860 -14.45 9.43 27.92
CA VAL A 860 -13.83 8.21 27.38
C VAL A 860 -13.30 7.41 28.57
N ILE A 861 -13.71 6.18 28.62
CA ILE A 861 -13.56 5.27 29.77
C ILE A 861 -12.81 4.04 29.27
N ASP A 862 -11.81 3.65 30.01
CA ASP A 862 -11.00 2.49 29.67
C ASP A 862 -10.79 1.62 30.92
N ALA A 863 -10.95 0.31 30.73
CA ALA A 863 -10.76 -0.64 31.82
C ALA A 863 -9.27 -0.89 32.07
N ASP A 864 -8.79 -0.45 33.22
CA ASP A 864 -7.38 -0.49 33.57
C ASP A 864 -6.83 -1.92 33.58
N GLN A 865 -5.71 -2.11 32.87
CA GLN A 865 -4.99 -3.39 32.82
C GLN A 865 -5.86 -4.57 32.39
N PHE A 866 -6.88 -4.31 31.56
CA PHE A 866 -7.83 -5.32 31.14
C PHE A 866 -7.16 -6.47 30.36
N LYS A 867 -6.08 -6.17 29.64
CA LYS A 867 -5.28 -7.21 28.99
C LYS A 867 -4.66 -8.17 30.01
N GLU A 868 -4.07 -7.62 31.07
CA GLU A 868 -3.48 -8.43 32.15
C GLU A 868 -4.55 -9.23 32.91
N TYR A 869 -5.73 -8.64 33.06
CA TYR A 869 -6.88 -9.35 33.62
C TYR A 869 -7.28 -10.55 32.74
N ASN A 870 -7.33 -10.36 31.43
CA ASN A 870 -7.59 -11.43 30.47
C ASN A 870 -6.51 -12.51 30.48
N ASP A 871 -5.27 -12.10 30.56
CA ASP A 871 -4.13 -13.02 30.58
C ASP A 871 -4.10 -13.87 31.87
N GLN A 872 -4.63 -13.34 32.97
CA GLN A 872 -4.73 -14.05 34.25
C GLN A 872 -5.98 -14.91 34.41
N HIS A 873 -7.12 -14.46 33.90
CA HIS A 873 -8.44 -15.08 34.17
C HIS A 873 -9.10 -15.69 32.93
N GLY A 874 -8.50 -15.49 31.74
CA GLY A 874 -9.01 -15.95 30.47
C GLY A 874 -10.05 -15.00 29.85
N HIS A 875 -10.19 -15.06 28.54
CA HIS A 875 -11.07 -14.18 27.75
C HIS A 875 -12.54 -14.25 28.15
N LEU A 876 -13.05 -15.40 28.53
CA LEU A 876 -14.45 -15.55 28.99
C LEU A 876 -14.72 -14.76 30.27
N ALA A 877 -13.75 -14.75 31.19
CA ALA A 877 -13.86 -13.94 32.40
C ALA A 877 -13.76 -12.44 32.09
N GLY A 878 -12.95 -12.08 31.10
CA GLY A 878 -12.89 -10.72 30.57
C GLY A 878 -14.19 -10.25 29.93
N ASP A 879 -14.81 -11.10 29.13
CA ASP A 879 -16.11 -10.82 28.52
C ASP A 879 -17.17 -10.61 29.60
N GLU A 880 -17.20 -11.43 30.64
CA GLU A 880 -18.11 -11.27 31.77
C GLU A 880 -17.82 -9.99 32.55
N ALA A 881 -16.52 -9.65 32.74
CA ALA A 881 -16.13 -8.40 33.36
C ALA A 881 -16.60 -7.17 32.54
N LEU A 882 -16.49 -7.20 31.21
CA LEU A 882 -17.00 -6.15 30.34
C LEU A 882 -18.54 -6.02 30.40
N ILE A 883 -19.26 -7.13 30.43
CA ILE A 883 -20.71 -7.12 30.58
C ILE A 883 -21.12 -6.50 31.93
N ARG A 884 -20.48 -6.89 33.04
CA ARG A 884 -20.72 -6.31 34.34
C ARG A 884 -20.34 -4.84 34.42
N LEU A 885 -19.17 -4.49 33.85
CA LEU A 885 -18.72 -3.11 33.74
C LEU A 885 -19.76 -2.26 33.01
N THR A 886 -20.29 -2.75 31.90
CA THR A 886 -21.34 -2.09 31.12
C THR A 886 -22.58 -1.84 31.94
N GLN A 887 -23.01 -2.80 32.74
CA GLN A 887 -24.16 -2.65 33.63
C GLN A 887 -23.96 -1.57 34.68
N VAL A 888 -22.75 -1.51 35.26
CA VAL A 888 -22.40 -0.47 36.25
C VAL A 888 -22.34 0.91 35.59
N LEU A 889 -21.72 1.03 34.41
CA LEU A 889 -21.63 2.29 33.67
C LEU A 889 -23.01 2.82 33.27
N THR A 890 -23.85 1.93 32.73
CA THR A 890 -25.22 2.28 32.31
C THR A 890 -26.08 2.72 33.51
N ALA A 891 -25.94 2.06 34.65
CA ALA A 891 -26.66 2.40 35.89
C ALA A 891 -26.23 3.75 36.52
N CYS A 892 -25.11 4.33 36.06
CA CYS A 892 -24.66 5.66 36.48
C CYS A 892 -25.32 6.78 35.70
N LEU A 893 -25.83 6.50 34.53
CA LEU A 893 -26.53 7.48 33.69
C LEU A 893 -27.98 7.64 34.16
N ARG A 894 -28.43 8.88 34.37
CA ARG A 894 -29.71 9.17 34.99
C ARG A 894 -30.71 9.85 34.06
N ARG A 895 -30.24 10.43 32.96
CA ARG A 895 -31.07 11.14 31.99
C ARG A 895 -31.37 10.26 30.79
N ALA A 896 -32.53 10.36 30.23
CA ALA A 896 -32.94 9.56 29.08
C ALA A 896 -32.12 9.90 27.80
N GLU A 897 -31.49 11.05 27.77
CA GLU A 897 -30.61 11.51 26.70
C GLU A 897 -29.13 11.20 26.95
N ASP A 898 -28.73 10.64 28.10
CA ASP A 898 -27.37 10.17 28.30
C ASP A 898 -27.18 8.82 27.59
N LEU A 899 -26.05 8.61 26.98
CA LEU A 899 -25.75 7.38 26.28
C LEU A 899 -24.37 6.87 26.70
N VAL A 900 -24.28 5.58 26.98
CA VAL A 900 -22.99 4.88 27.00
C VAL A 900 -22.96 3.87 25.87
N ALA A 901 -21.83 3.81 25.20
CA ALA A 901 -21.57 2.90 24.08
C ALA A 901 -20.21 2.24 24.25
N ARG A 902 -20.09 1.04 23.71
CA ARG A 902 -18.80 0.37 23.60
C ARG A 902 -18.10 0.84 22.34
N PHE A 903 -16.93 1.48 22.49
CA PHE A 903 -16.16 2.00 21.37
C PHE A 903 -15.32 0.95 20.69
N GLY A 904 -14.77 0.01 21.48
CA GLY A 904 -14.04 -1.15 21.00
C GLY A 904 -13.19 -1.76 22.10
N GLY A 905 -12.99 -3.07 22.09
CA GLY A 905 -12.20 -3.75 23.13
C GLY A 905 -12.70 -3.48 24.54
N ASP A 906 -11.89 -2.85 25.36
CA ASP A 906 -12.12 -2.43 26.76
C ASP A 906 -12.48 -0.95 26.91
N GLU A 907 -12.72 -0.24 25.81
CA GLU A 907 -13.03 1.18 25.78
C GLU A 907 -14.54 1.44 25.64
N PHE A 908 -15.03 2.37 26.46
CA PHE A 908 -16.40 2.85 26.44
C PHE A 908 -16.44 4.36 26.30
N VAL A 909 -17.49 4.86 25.71
CA VAL A 909 -17.72 6.30 25.58
C VAL A 909 -19.09 6.63 26.14
N ALA A 910 -19.15 7.58 27.08
CA ALA A 910 -20.39 8.15 27.54
C ALA A 910 -20.57 9.56 27.00
N VAL A 911 -21.77 9.86 26.54
CA VAL A 911 -22.17 11.16 26.01
C VAL A 911 -23.27 11.73 26.90
N LEU A 912 -23.04 12.93 27.40
CA LEU A 912 -23.92 13.62 28.34
C LEU A 912 -24.38 14.98 27.74
N PRO A 913 -25.48 15.00 26.98
CA PRO A 913 -26.00 16.23 26.40
C PRO A 913 -26.46 17.23 27.47
N GLY A 914 -26.09 18.49 27.31
CA GLY A 914 -26.44 19.54 28.25
C GLY A 914 -25.75 19.47 29.60
N ALA A 915 -24.70 18.66 29.75
CA ALA A 915 -23.88 18.59 30.95
C ALA A 915 -22.68 19.53 30.82
N GLU A 916 -22.46 20.33 31.84
CA GLU A 916 -21.26 21.17 31.96
C GLU A 916 -20.09 20.35 32.50
N MET A 917 -18.87 20.90 32.39
CA MET A 917 -17.62 20.26 32.79
C MET A 917 -17.64 19.68 34.22
N HIS A 918 -18.25 20.41 35.19
CA HIS A 918 -18.34 19.95 36.57
C HIS A 918 -19.27 18.75 36.72
N ILE A 919 -20.37 18.68 35.94
CA ILE A 919 -21.27 17.53 35.94
C ILE A 919 -20.60 16.33 35.30
N ALA A 920 -19.86 16.54 34.18
CA ALA A 920 -19.09 15.47 33.55
C ALA A 920 -18.09 14.84 34.54
N ARG A 921 -17.40 15.68 35.31
CA ARG A 921 -16.51 15.24 36.37
C ARG A 921 -17.22 14.43 37.45
N GLU A 922 -18.36 14.90 37.91
CA GLU A 922 -19.14 14.22 38.96
C GLU A 922 -19.62 12.84 38.46
N VAL A 923 -20.15 12.77 37.24
CA VAL A 923 -20.57 11.50 36.63
C VAL A 923 -19.39 10.56 36.44
N ALA A 924 -18.28 11.06 35.96
CA ALA A 924 -17.05 10.27 35.78
C ALA A 924 -16.56 9.69 37.11
N GLU A 925 -16.55 10.50 38.18
CA GLU A 925 -16.11 10.05 39.51
C GLU A 925 -17.11 9.06 40.15
N ILE A 926 -18.40 9.23 39.91
CA ILE A 926 -19.44 8.26 40.29
C ILE A 926 -19.21 6.92 39.57
N MET A 927 -18.97 6.96 38.27
CA MET A 927 -18.67 5.77 37.48
C MET A 927 -17.43 5.05 38.02
N ARG A 928 -16.35 5.79 38.19
CA ARG A 928 -15.10 5.23 38.71
C ARG A 928 -15.28 4.53 40.07
N ARG A 929 -15.90 5.23 41.05
CA ARG A 929 -16.12 4.66 42.38
C ARG A 929 -17.05 3.45 42.34
N LYS A 930 -18.14 3.54 41.61
CA LYS A 930 -19.08 2.43 41.50
C LYS A 930 -18.46 1.20 40.81
N VAL A 931 -17.57 1.39 39.85
CA VAL A 931 -16.83 0.26 39.26
C VAL A 931 -15.85 -0.30 40.27
N GLU A 932 -15.09 0.52 40.99
CA GLU A 932 -14.16 0.10 42.05
C GLU A 932 -14.90 -0.69 43.17
N ASP A 933 -16.09 -0.23 43.59
CA ASP A 933 -16.90 -0.86 44.62
C ASP A 933 -17.68 -2.10 44.13
N SER A 934 -17.82 -2.28 42.82
CA SER A 934 -18.73 -3.30 42.26
C SER A 934 -18.14 -4.72 42.24
N GLY A 935 -16.85 -4.89 42.51
CA GLY A 935 -16.18 -6.19 42.46
C GLY A 935 -16.09 -6.78 41.03
N VAL A 936 -16.13 -5.96 39.98
CA VAL A 936 -16.00 -6.38 38.59
C VAL A 936 -14.62 -7.02 38.27
N GLY A 937 -13.63 -6.71 39.11
CA GLY A 937 -12.27 -7.24 38.98
C GLY A 937 -11.31 -6.33 38.23
N VAL A 938 -11.80 -5.25 37.65
CA VAL A 938 -11.01 -4.21 36.99
C VAL A 938 -11.40 -2.84 37.54
N THR A 939 -10.48 -1.90 37.52
CA THR A 939 -10.77 -0.48 37.73
C THR A 939 -10.89 0.23 36.38
N ILE A 940 -11.31 1.47 36.38
CA ILE A 940 -11.41 2.27 35.16
C ILE A 940 -10.69 3.59 35.30
N SER A 941 -10.06 4.00 34.23
CA SER A 941 -9.58 5.37 34.05
C SER A 941 -10.53 6.13 33.13
N ILE A 942 -10.82 7.37 33.45
CA ILE A 942 -11.77 8.18 32.68
C ILE A 942 -11.15 9.52 32.35
N GLY A 943 -11.15 9.85 31.06
CA GLY A 943 -10.95 11.20 30.57
C GLY A 943 -12.31 11.86 30.33
N TYR A 944 -12.44 13.16 30.57
CA TYR A 944 -13.66 13.90 30.28
C TYR A 944 -13.37 15.32 29.83
N SER A 945 -14.24 15.84 28.99
CA SER A 945 -14.27 17.24 28.58
C SER A 945 -15.69 17.66 28.26
N SER A 946 -15.92 18.96 28.29
CA SER A 946 -17.22 19.57 27.99
C SER A 946 -17.04 20.77 27.09
N ARG A 947 -17.89 20.89 26.08
CA ARG A 947 -17.86 22.01 25.15
C ARG A 947 -19.28 22.40 24.72
N VAL A 948 -19.52 23.68 24.53
CA VAL A 948 -20.69 24.15 23.80
C VAL A 948 -20.36 24.07 22.31
N PRO A 949 -21.02 23.18 21.54
CA PRO A 949 -20.73 23.01 20.13
C PRO A 949 -20.93 24.26 19.30
N GLN A 950 -20.07 24.49 18.29
CA GLN A 950 -20.29 25.51 17.27
C GLN A 950 -20.58 24.85 15.93
N LEU A 951 -21.37 25.51 15.09
CA LEU A 951 -21.87 24.95 13.81
C LEU A 951 -20.75 24.59 12.81
N ASN A 952 -19.56 25.11 12.99
CA ASN A 952 -18.38 24.89 12.14
C ASN A 952 -17.33 23.95 12.77
N GLU A 953 -17.61 23.39 13.94
CA GLU A 953 -16.70 22.46 14.63
C GLU A 953 -17.20 21.02 14.50
N THR A 954 -16.27 20.08 14.53
CA THR A 954 -16.58 18.66 14.55
C THR A 954 -16.52 18.12 15.98
N VAL A 955 -17.43 17.25 16.33
CA VAL A 955 -17.44 16.56 17.64
C VAL A 955 -16.12 15.82 17.94
N TRP A 956 -15.40 15.42 16.91
CA TRP A 956 -14.15 14.68 17.05
C TRP A 956 -13.03 15.49 17.72
N ALA A 957 -13.08 16.82 17.64
CA ALA A 957 -12.15 17.67 18.38
C ALA A 957 -12.34 17.52 19.90
N LEU A 958 -13.59 17.45 20.36
CA LEU A 958 -13.91 17.18 21.77
C LEU A 958 -13.50 15.77 22.19
N VAL A 959 -13.76 14.77 21.35
CA VAL A 959 -13.36 13.38 21.63
C VAL A 959 -11.83 13.26 21.77
N HIS A 960 -11.09 13.96 20.93
CA HIS A 960 -9.60 13.96 21.01
C HIS A 960 -9.07 14.62 22.31
N GLU A 961 -9.71 15.68 22.77
CA GLU A 961 -9.38 16.29 24.08
C GLU A 961 -9.61 15.33 25.23
N VAL A 962 -10.71 14.59 25.18
CA VAL A 962 -11.06 13.60 26.19
C VAL A 962 -10.09 12.44 26.19
N ASP A 963 -9.65 12.00 25.03
CA ASP A 963 -8.65 10.95 24.90
C ASP A 963 -7.29 11.37 25.52
N GLY A 964 -6.89 12.63 25.28
CA GLY A 964 -5.73 13.22 25.96
C GLY A 964 -5.88 13.24 27.49
N ALA A 965 -7.07 13.56 28.00
CA ALA A 965 -7.36 13.54 29.41
C ALA A 965 -7.35 12.11 29.99
N LEU A 966 -7.89 11.13 29.25
CA LEU A 966 -7.82 9.73 29.62
C LEU A 966 -6.35 9.23 29.72
N TYR A 967 -5.53 9.63 28.75
CA TYR A 967 -4.11 9.32 28.79
C TYR A 967 -3.43 9.86 30.05
N ASP A 968 -3.79 11.09 30.46
CA ASP A 968 -3.30 11.69 31.71
C ASP A 968 -3.79 10.94 32.96
N ALA A 969 -5.04 10.49 32.95
CA ALA A 969 -5.57 9.64 34.01
C ALA A 969 -4.76 8.34 34.14
N LYS A 970 -4.45 7.69 33.03
CA LYS A 970 -3.63 6.47 33.01
C LYS A 970 -2.19 6.71 33.46
N ARG A 971 -1.55 7.80 33.04
CA ARG A 971 -0.17 8.15 33.43
C ARG A 971 -0.02 8.47 34.89
N ARG A 972 -1.00 9.10 35.51
CA ARG A 972 -0.98 9.50 36.94
C ARG A 972 -1.29 8.33 37.92
N GLY A 973 -1.37 7.11 37.44
CA GLY A 973 -1.49 5.89 38.24
C GLY A 973 -2.81 5.16 38.15
N ARG A 974 -3.59 5.42 37.10
CA ARG A 974 -4.87 4.75 36.79
C ARG A 974 -5.93 4.89 37.89
N ASN A 975 -7.07 4.22 37.72
CA ASN A 975 -8.21 4.26 38.63
C ASN A 975 -8.58 5.70 39.04
N ARG A 976 -8.67 6.60 38.09
CA ARG A 976 -8.96 8.02 38.33
C ARG A 976 -9.64 8.69 37.16
N VAL A 977 -10.13 9.86 37.44
CA VAL A 977 -10.70 10.73 36.40
C VAL A 977 -9.77 11.93 36.16
N ALA A 978 -9.70 12.37 34.91
CA ALA A 978 -8.98 13.57 34.54
C ALA A 978 -9.80 14.40 33.54
N GLY A 979 -9.86 15.70 33.74
CA GLY A 979 -10.48 16.64 32.84
C GLY A 979 -9.48 17.32 31.93
N PHE A 980 -9.84 17.53 30.70
CA PHE A 980 -9.00 18.28 29.78
C PHE A 980 -8.80 19.72 30.26
N GLY A 981 -7.55 20.15 30.37
CA GLY A 981 -7.21 21.50 30.86
C GLY A 981 -7.20 21.68 32.37
N GLU A 982 -7.53 20.67 33.16
CA GLU A 982 -7.41 20.72 34.64
C GLU A 982 -6.00 20.40 35.07
N SER A 983 -5.20 21.44 35.27
CA SER A 983 -3.89 21.33 35.96
C SER A 983 -4.15 21.25 37.44
N GLY A 984 -4.30 20.04 37.97
CA GLY A 984 -4.31 19.81 39.45
C GLY A 984 -2.88 19.69 39.97
N PRO A 985 -2.63 20.01 41.25
CA PRO A 985 -1.28 19.91 41.87
C PRO A 985 -0.79 18.46 41.84
N ALA A 986 0.52 18.34 41.67
CA ALA A 986 1.29 17.11 41.55
C ALA A 986 1.14 16.15 42.74
#